data_4214359bed051a08135d36b453a9f544
#
_entry.id   4214359bed051a08135d36b453a9f544
#
_cell.length_a   1.000
_cell.length_b   1.000
_cell.length_c   1.000
_cell.angle_alpha   90.00
_cell.angle_beta   90.00
_cell.angle_gamma   90.00
#
_symmetry.space_group_name_H-M   'P 1'
#
loop_
_entity.id
_entity.type
_entity.pdbx_description
1 polymer ?
#
loop_
_entity_poly.entity_id
_entity_poly.type
_entity_poly.pdbx_seq_one_letter_code
_entity_poly.pdbx_strand_id
1 'polypeptide(L)'
;MATPYKALLSSVAMAAVSSKTHLPVMPLSALSEVLPPSLHLRENATSSRAKQRNRSWRSAAMAVAVAGTSGVETAAAEKPAVSQSAGKKLRILVAGGGIGGLVFALAAQRKGFDVMVFERDLSAIRGEGQYRGPIQIQSNALAAMEAIDLKVAEEIMNTGCITGDRINGLVDGISGSWYIKFDTFTPAAERGLPVTRVISRMTLQEILARAVGEDAILNDSNVVDFVDDGSKVTVKLENGQTYEGDLLIGADGIRSKVRRILLGPTEASYSGYTCYSGIADFVPPDIETVGYRVFLGHKQYFVSSDVGAGKMQWYAFHAESPGGTDAPDGKKERLLKIFGDWCDNVVDLLNATDEEAILRRDIYDKVPILNWGKGRVTLLGDSVHAMQPNMGQGGCMAIEDGYQLALELEKACKDSAESGAPIDIPSSLKRYEKERRIRVAIIYGMARMAAIMASTYRPYLGVGLGPLSFLVNLRIPHPGRVGGRFFIKIFMPLMLNWVLGGNSSKLEGRSLSCRLSDKASSQLRRWFEDDDALERALSGEWYLVPLENDAASTLQPIHLSKDVHRPFTIGSSQTGASAVSVAIPSPQVAEAHAQIHCKDNAFYVTDMSSQHGTWITDNEGRRHRAPSNFPVRLHPSYVVEFGSDKKAAYRVKVMKTLPERSTSGWEQAVPAV
;
A
#
# COMPACT_ATOMS: atom_id res chain seq x y z
N MET A 1 18.95 2.65 23.28
CA MET A 1 17.88 2.75 22.26
C MET A 1 16.91 1.58 22.38
N ALA A 2 16.26 1.41 23.53
CA ALA A 2 15.33 0.29 23.79
C ALA A 2 13.90 0.77 24.14
N THR A 3 13.60 2.04 23.98
CA THR A 3 12.37 2.67 24.46
C THR A 3 11.19 2.72 23.48
N PRO A 4 11.33 2.64 22.14
CA PRO A 4 10.16 2.71 21.26
C PRO A 4 9.37 1.41 21.16
N TYR A 5 9.99 0.27 21.42
CA TYR A 5 9.33 -1.04 21.23
C TYR A 5 8.31 -1.40 22.34
N LYS A 6 8.58 -0.97 23.57
CA LYS A 6 7.63 -1.16 24.70
C LYS A 6 6.42 -0.24 24.59
N ALA A 7 6.57 0.96 24.01
CA ALA A 7 5.47 1.88 23.77
C ALA A 7 4.53 1.39 22.66
N LEU A 8 5.06 0.72 21.62
CA LEU A 8 4.25 0.13 20.55
C LEU A 8 3.37 -1.01 21.06
N LEU A 9 3.91 -1.87 21.93
CA LEU A 9 3.15 -2.99 22.52
C LEU A 9 2.08 -2.53 23.52
N SER A 10 2.32 -1.45 24.27
CA SER A 10 1.35 -0.89 25.21
C SER A 10 0.22 -0.13 24.51
N SER A 11 0.47 0.56 23.40
CA SER A 11 -0.57 1.24 22.63
C SER A 11 -1.48 0.27 21.86
N VAL A 12 -0.94 -0.86 21.38
CA VAL A 12 -1.72 -1.94 20.77
C VAL A 12 -2.64 -2.60 21.81
N ALA A 13 -2.18 -2.77 23.05
CA ALA A 13 -2.99 -3.30 24.13
C ALA A 13 -4.10 -2.34 24.59
N MET A 14 -3.88 -1.04 24.60
CA MET A 14 -4.91 -0.04 24.98
C MET A 14 -6.01 0.12 23.92
N ALA A 15 -5.72 -0.03 22.63
CA ALA A 15 -6.74 0.03 21.58
C ALA A 15 -7.69 -1.17 21.64
N ALA A 16 -7.24 -2.32 22.13
CA ALA A 16 -8.05 -3.54 22.26
C ALA A 16 -9.04 -3.52 23.45
N VAL A 17 -8.80 -2.68 24.46
CA VAL A 17 -9.61 -2.62 25.69
C VAL A 17 -10.90 -1.80 25.54
N SER A 18 -11.01 -0.95 24.48
CA SER A 18 -12.17 -0.05 24.31
C SER A 18 -13.35 -0.64 23.52
N SER A 19 -13.27 -1.86 23.00
CA SER A 19 -14.38 -2.48 22.30
C SER A 19 -14.86 -3.73 23.04
N LYS A 20 -16.10 -3.73 23.52
CA LYS A 20 -16.79 -4.88 24.09
C LYS A 20 -17.14 -5.93 23.01
N THR A 21 -16.15 -6.46 22.33
CA THR A 21 -16.27 -7.67 21.53
C THR A 21 -15.36 -8.70 22.16
N HIS A 22 -15.90 -9.87 22.50
CA HIS A 22 -15.15 -11.01 23.03
C HIS A 22 -14.12 -11.48 22.00
N LEU A 23 -12.92 -10.92 22.06
CA LEU A 23 -11.75 -11.43 21.38
C LEU A 23 -10.93 -12.20 22.40
N PRO A 24 -10.48 -13.43 22.10
CA PRO A 24 -9.55 -14.14 22.99
C PRO A 24 -8.24 -13.35 23.01
N VAL A 25 -7.95 -12.72 24.13
CA VAL A 25 -6.68 -12.07 24.41
C VAL A 25 -5.67 -13.19 24.67
N MET A 26 -4.62 -13.28 23.87
CA MET A 26 -3.49 -14.14 24.21
C MET A 26 -2.86 -13.63 25.52
N PRO A 27 -2.65 -14.48 26.52
CA PRO A 27 -2.04 -14.06 27.77
C PRO A 27 -0.58 -13.58 27.51
N LEU A 28 -0.18 -12.52 28.20
CA LEU A 28 1.17 -11.94 28.10
C LEU A 28 2.30 -12.95 28.37
N SER A 29 2.01 -14.06 29.05
CA SER A 29 2.95 -15.16 29.28
C SER A 29 3.41 -15.88 28.01
N ALA A 30 2.60 -15.89 26.94
CA ALA A 30 2.98 -16.50 25.67
C ALA A 30 3.98 -15.67 24.84
N LEU A 31 4.13 -14.38 25.16
CA LEU A 31 5.09 -13.48 24.49
C LEU A 31 6.51 -13.58 25.06
N SER A 32 6.66 -14.08 26.29
CA SER A 32 7.98 -14.25 26.94
C SER A 32 8.77 -15.46 26.40
N GLU A 33 8.09 -16.44 25.82
CA GLU A 33 8.72 -17.63 25.22
C GLU A 33 9.21 -17.44 23.78
N VAL A 34 8.87 -16.31 23.13
CA VAL A 34 9.23 -16.02 21.73
C VAL A 34 10.54 -15.23 21.60
N LEU A 35 11.13 -14.77 22.70
CA LEU A 35 12.39 -14.05 22.69
C LEU A 35 13.55 -14.96 23.09
N PRO A 36 14.64 -15.06 22.31
CA PRO A 36 15.80 -15.85 22.69
C PRO A 36 16.50 -15.22 23.90
N PRO A 37 16.96 -16.03 24.87
CA PRO A 37 17.78 -15.55 25.96
C PRO A 37 19.21 -15.26 25.48
N SER A 38 19.79 -14.19 26.00
CA SER A 38 21.20 -13.79 25.94
C SER A 38 21.67 -12.93 24.77
N LEU A 39 21.72 -11.65 25.07
CA LEU A 39 22.85 -10.79 24.73
C LEU A 39 23.36 -10.18 26.06
N HIS A 40 24.32 -10.85 26.65
CA HIS A 40 25.16 -10.26 27.70
C HIS A 40 26.08 -9.22 27.07
N LEU A 41 25.79 -7.96 27.30
CA LEU A 41 26.75 -6.87 27.05
C LEU A 41 27.78 -6.87 28.16
N ARG A 42 29.02 -7.17 27.80
CA ARG A 42 30.21 -6.84 28.61
C ARG A 42 30.46 -5.35 28.49
N GLU A 43 30.31 -4.63 29.59
CA GLU A 43 30.89 -3.30 29.77
C GLU A 43 32.42 -3.40 29.78
N ASN A 44 33.06 -2.67 28.87
CA ASN A 44 34.43 -2.22 29.08
C ASN A 44 34.50 -0.75 28.65
N ALA A 45 34.70 0.06 29.64
CA ALA A 45 35.01 1.48 29.52
C ALA A 45 36.46 1.67 29.09
N THR A 46 36.68 2.45 28.03
CA THR A 46 37.86 3.32 27.94
C THR A 46 37.59 4.48 26.99
N SER A 47 37.96 5.65 27.50
CA SER A 47 37.88 6.97 26.88
C SER A 47 38.80 7.12 25.66
N SER A 48 38.43 7.89 24.65
CA SER A 48 39.11 9.12 24.25
C SER A 48 38.75 9.64 22.86
N ARG A 49 38.51 10.93 22.84
CA ARG A 49 38.81 11.96 21.82
C ARG A 49 38.16 11.92 20.44
N ALA A 50 37.37 12.97 20.28
CA ALA A 50 36.86 13.54 19.05
C ALA A 50 37.92 13.82 17.99
N LYS A 51 37.59 13.61 16.72
CA LYS A 51 38.04 14.48 15.61
C LYS A 51 36.98 14.48 14.47
N GLN A 52 36.43 15.68 14.25
CA GLN A 52 35.68 16.07 13.07
C GLN A 52 36.49 15.82 11.79
N ARG A 53 35.84 15.31 10.75
CA ARG A 53 36.27 15.57 9.37
C ARG A 53 35.06 15.59 8.42
N ASN A 54 34.70 16.79 8.02
CA ASN A 54 33.93 17.10 6.82
C ASN A 54 34.62 16.52 5.57
N ARG A 55 33.85 15.87 4.69
CA ARG A 55 34.24 15.75 3.27
C ARG A 55 33.00 15.77 2.38
N SER A 56 32.94 16.82 1.59
CA SER A 56 32.06 17.08 0.47
C SER A 56 32.17 16.03 -0.63
N TRP A 57 31.06 15.63 -1.21
CA TRP A 57 31.04 14.87 -2.46
C TRP A 57 30.70 15.81 -3.62
N ARG A 58 31.68 15.97 -4.51
CA ARG A 58 31.50 16.60 -5.84
C ARG A 58 31.40 15.50 -6.89
N SER A 59 30.47 15.75 -7.83
CA SER A 59 30.22 15.03 -9.06
C SER A 59 31.49 14.73 -9.88
N ALA A 60 31.53 13.55 -10.48
CA ALA A 60 32.34 13.29 -11.66
C ALA A 60 31.49 12.54 -12.69
N ALA A 61 31.08 13.27 -13.73
CA ALA A 61 30.63 12.67 -14.98
C ALA A 61 31.86 12.29 -15.80
N MET A 62 31.87 11.08 -16.35
CA MET A 62 32.88 10.71 -17.35
C MET A 62 32.22 9.99 -18.51
N ALA A 63 32.38 10.58 -19.69
CA ALA A 63 31.98 10.07 -20.97
C ALA A 63 32.90 8.89 -21.38
N VAL A 64 32.31 7.86 -21.99
CA VAL A 64 33.07 6.80 -22.67
C VAL A 64 32.81 6.88 -24.16
N ALA A 65 33.90 7.10 -24.89
CA ALA A 65 33.93 7.10 -26.34
C ALA A 65 34.07 5.65 -26.89
N VAL A 66 33.42 5.44 -28.02
CA VAL A 66 33.47 4.22 -28.83
C VAL A 66 34.79 4.17 -29.61
N ALA A 67 35.48 3.03 -29.59
CA ALA A 67 36.41 2.65 -30.66
C ALA A 67 36.41 1.13 -30.83
N GLY A 68 36.29 0.71 -32.06
CA GLY A 68 36.10 -0.65 -32.48
C GLY A 68 37.39 -1.41 -32.85
N THR A 69 37.14 -2.68 -33.15
CA THR A 69 37.89 -3.65 -33.98
C THR A 69 39.17 -4.29 -33.45
N SER A 70 39.19 -5.58 -33.25
CA SER A 70 39.72 -6.63 -34.13
C SER A 70 40.04 -7.90 -33.31
N GLY A 71 39.76 -9.03 -33.90
CA GLY A 71 39.79 -10.33 -33.28
C GLY A 71 41.19 -10.87 -32.98
N VAL A 72 41.23 -11.75 -31.98
CA VAL A 72 42.23 -12.83 -31.87
C VAL A 72 41.51 -14.02 -31.25
N GLU A 73 41.45 -15.12 -32.02
CA GLU A 73 41.15 -16.46 -31.53
C GLU A 73 42.22 -16.89 -30.53
N THR A 74 41.81 -17.33 -29.34
CA THR A 74 42.67 -18.17 -28.50
C THR A 74 41.82 -19.29 -27.88
N ALA A 75 42.37 -20.48 -28.03
CA ALA A 75 41.83 -21.77 -27.71
C ALA A 75 41.22 -21.89 -26.31
N ALA A 76 40.02 -22.47 -26.25
CA ALA A 76 39.39 -22.91 -25.01
C ALA A 76 40.11 -24.10 -24.42
N ALA A 77 40.68 -23.92 -23.22
CA ALA A 77 41.11 -25.04 -22.39
C ALA A 77 39.85 -25.64 -21.72
N GLU A 78 39.53 -26.86 -22.09
CA GLU A 78 38.51 -27.67 -21.43
C GLU A 78 38.91 -27.90 -19.95
N LYS A 79 38.06 -27.39 -19.05
CA LYS A 79 38.08 -27.80 -17.65
C LYS A 79 37.44 -29.20 -17.55
N PRO A 80 38.01 -30.14 -16.79
CA PRO A 80 37.44 -31.47 -16.68
C PRO A 80 36.07 -31.39 -16.04
N ALA A 81 35.10 -32.01 -16.69
CA ALA A 81 33.76 -32.21 -16.17
C ALA A 81 33.85 -32.99 -14.84
N VAL A 82 33.54 -32.33 -13.74
CA VAL A 82 33.28 -33.01 -12.48
C VAL A 82 31.99 -33.83 -12.70
N SER A 83 32.16 -35.15 -12.73
CA SER A 83 31.06 -36.10 -12.74
C SER A 83 30.25 -35.88 -11.47
N GLN A 84 29.10 -35.16 -11.60
CA GLN A 84 28.08 -35.13 -10.55
C GLN A 84 27.59 -36.58 -10.39
N SER A 85 27.90 -37.20 -9.26
CA SER A 85 27.19 -38.38 -8.80
C SER A 85 25.71 -37.98 -8.77
N ALA A 86 24.89 -38.68 -9.54
CA ALA A 86 23.43 -38.43 -9.58
C ALA A 86 22.82 -38.83 -8.23
N GLY A 87 22.95 -37.93 -7.23
CA GLY A 87 22.23 -38.01 -5.96
C GLY A 87 20.74 -38.00 -6.24
N LYS A 88 20.00 -38.89 -5.63
CA LYS A 88 18.52 -38.97 -5.73
C LYS A 88 17.92 -37.59 -5.48
N LYS A 89 17.28 -37.01 -6.50
CA LYS A 89 16.56 -35.74 -6.37
C LYS A 89 15.43 -35.89 -5.33
N LEU A 90 15.28 -34.91 -4.42
CA LEU A 90 14.13 -34.88 -3.52
C LEU A 90 12.83 -34.81 -4.32
N ARG A 91 11.91 -35.70 -4.02
CA ARG A 91 10.56 -35.68 -4.57
C ARG A 91 9.59 -35.00 -3.62
N ILE A 92 9.04 -33.88 -4.05
CA ILE A 92 8.21 -32.97 -3.25
C ILE A 92 6.76 -33.05 -3.72
N LEU A 93 5.87 -33.34 -2.78
CA LEU A 93 4.43 -33.34 -3.03
C LEU A 93 3.83 -32.02 -2.54
N VAL A 94 3.02 -31.35 -3.37
CA VAL A 94 2.37 -30.07 -3.05
C VAL A 94 0.86 -30.21 -3.14
N ALA A 95 0.16 -30.06 -2.04
CA ALA A 95 -1.28 -30.06 -2.02
C ALA A 95 -1.82 -28.63 -2.20
N GLY A 96 -2.38 -28.36 -3.37
CA GLY A 96 -2.95 -27.08 -3.81
C GLY A 96 -2.12 -26.33 -4.82
N GLY A 97 -2.73 -26.06 -6.02
CA GLY A 97 -2.17 -25.29 -7.14
C GLY A 97 -2.54 -23.80 -7.09
N GLY A 98 -2.78 -23.22 -5.90
CA GLY A 98 -2.91 -21.78 -5.73
C GLY A 98 -1.59 -21.04 -5.93
N ILE A 99 -1.60 -19.70 -5.83
CA ILE A 99 -0.41 -18.86 -6.03
C ILE A 99 0.77 -19.36 -5.19
N GLY A 100 0.57 -19.63 -3.89
CA GLY A 100 1.65 -20.09 -3.01
C GLY A 100 2.21 -21.44 -3.42
N GLY A 101 1.36 -22.42 -3.76
CA GLY A 101 1.78 -23.75 -4.19
C GLY A 101 2.53 -23.74 -5.51
N LEU A 102 2.04 -22.97 -6.50
CA LEU A 102 2.71 -22.83 -7.81
C LEU A 102 4.05 -22.09 -7.69
N VAL A 103 4.12 -21.02 -6.88
CA VAL A 103 5.39 -20.30 -6.66
C VAL A 103 6.41 -21.19 -5.96
N PHE A 104 5.99 -21.95 -4.95
CA PHE A 104 6.89 -22.92 -4.32
C PHE A 104 7.34 -24.01 -5.31
N ALA A 105 6.42 -24.56 -6.10
CA ALA A 105 6.75 -25.57 -7.10
C ALA A 105 7.79 -25.06 -8.10
N LEU A 106 7.57 -23.84 -8.62
CA LEU A 106 8.54 -23.17 -9.51
C LEU A 106 9.90 -22.98 -8.83
N ALA A 107 9.92 -22.44 -7.61
CA ALA A 107 11.14 -22.20 -6.86
C ALA A 107 11.93 -23.51 -6.59
N ALA A 108 11.22 -24.56 -6.25
CA ALA A 108 11.80 -25.88 -5.99
C ALA A 108 12.36 -26.52 -7.28
N GLN A 109 11.63 -26.45 -8.42
CA GLN A 109 12.12 -26.93 -9.72
C GLN A 109 13.36 -26.18 -10.18
N ARG A 110 13.44 -24.84 -9.98
CA ARG A 110 14.63 -24.04 -10.32
C ARG A 110 15.87 -24.45 -9.49
N LYS A 111 15.66 -25.12 -8.36
CA LYS A 111 16.71 -25.72 -7.52
C LYS A 111 16.94 -27.20 -7.81
N GLY A 112 16.31 -27.73 -8.84
CA GLY A 112 16.51 -29.10 -9.35
C GLY A 112 15.72 -30.19 -8.63
N PHE A 113 14.73 -29.86 -7.80
CA PHE A 113 13.85 -30.81 -7.13
C PHE A 113 12.81 -31.41 -8.09
N ASP A 114 12.36 -32.63 -7.82
CA ASP A 114 11.24 -33.27 -8.48
C ASP A 114 9.95 -32.86 -7.74
N VAL A 115 9.03 -32.16 -8.42
CA VAL A 115 7.84 -31.56 -7.78
C VAL A 115 6.57 -32.05 -8.47
N MET A 116 5.61 -32.48 -7.66
CA MET A 116 4.25 -32.82 -8.13
C MET A 116 3.23 -31.99 -7.35
N VAL A 117 2.40 -31.25 -8.08
CA VAL A 117 1.33 -30.42 -7.52
C VAL A 117 -0.01 -31.12 -7.74
N PHE A 118 -0.78 -31.26 -6.68
CA PHE A 118 -2.14 -31.79 -6.72
C PHE A 118 -3.12 -30.64 -6.65
N GLU A 119 -3.91 -30.43 -7.71
CA GLU A 119 -4.92 -29.38 -7.75
C GLU A 119 -6.30 -30.00 -7.96
N ARG A 120 -7.25 -29.54 -7.18
CA ARG A 120 -8.63 -30.02 -7.22
C ARG A 120 -9.35 -29.60 -8.50
N ASP A 121 -9.08 -28.40 -8.98
CA ASP A 121 -9.81 -27.78 -10.08
C ASP A 121 -8.86 -26.91 -10.92
N LEU A 122 -8.31 -27.50 -11.97
CA LEU A 122 -7.40 -26.83 -12.89
C LEU A 122 -8.10 -25.72 -13.71
N SER A 123 -9.42 -25.80 -13.91
CA SER A 123 -10.18 -24.74 -14.57
C SER A 123 -10.12 -23.43 -13.80
N ALA A 124 -10.12 -23.52 -12.47
CA ALA A 124 -9.94 -22.35 -11.59
C ALA A 124 -8.56 -21.70 -11.73
N ILE A 125 -7.53 -22.46 -12.12
CA ILE A 125 -6.19 -21.95 -12.42
C ILE A 125 -6.16 -21.29 -13.80
N ARG A 126 -6.79 -21.92 -14.80
CA ARG A 126 -6.84 -21.44 -16.19
C ARG A 126 -7.83 -20.30 -16.41
N GLY A 127 -8.58 -19.90 -15.39
CA GLY A 127 -9.54 -18.79 -15.49
C GLY A 127 -10.89 -19.17 -16.07
N GLU A 128 -11.18 -20.44 -16.22
CA GLU A 128 -12.47 -20.96 -16.70
C GLU A 128 -13.52 -21.04 -15.58
N GLY A 129 -13.09 -20.87 -14.32
CA GLY A 129 -13.94 -20.92 -13.14
C GLY A 129 -14.59 -19.60 -12.76
N GLN A 130 -15.19 -19.54 -11.56
CA GLN A 130 -15.76 -18.31 -11.04
C GLN A 130 -14.73 -17.17 -11.04
N TYR A 131 -15.14 -16.01 -11.54
CA TYR A 131 -14.35 -14.81 -11.58
C TYR A 131 -13.71 -14.53 -10.20
N ARG A 132 -12.40 -14.38 -10.20
CA ARG A 132 -11.64 -13.96 -9.02
C ARG A 132 -11.01 -12.62 -9.32
N GLY A 133 -11.36 -11.61 -8.54
CA GLY A 133 -10.86 -10.26 -8.71
C GLY A 133 -9.33 -10.19 -8.78
N PRO A 134 -8.77 -9.13 -9.37
CA PRO A 134 -7.32 -8.90 -9.44
C PRO A 134 -6.65 -8.97 -8.07
N ILE A 135 -5.34 -9.15 -8.09
CA ILE A 135 -4.50 -9.20 -6.90
C ILE A 135 -3.38 -8.17 -7.01
N GLN A 136 -3.10 -7.50 -5.91
CA GLN A 136 -1.95 -6.63 -5.82
C GLN A 136 -0.70 -7.46 -5.47
N ILE A 137 0.34 -7.34 -6.30
CA ILE A 137 1.66 -7.92 -6.04
C ILE A 137 2.61 -6.78 -5.70
N GLN A 138 3.00 -6.71 -4.44
CA GLN A 138 3.83 -5.64 -3.93
C GLN A 138 5.33 -5.93 -4.12
N SER A 139 6.15 -4.91 -3.93
CA SER A 139 7.59 -4.93 -4.21
C SER A 139 8.34 -6.10 -3.56
N ASN A 140 7.99 -6.47 -2.33
CA ASN A 140 8.58 -7.61 -1.63
C ASN A 140 8.34 -8.95 -2.34
N ALA A 141 7.13 -9.14 -2.84
CA ALA A 141 6.76 -10.38 -3.54
C ALA A 141 7.33 -10.42 -4.96
N LEU A 142 7.32 -9.28 -5.68
CA LEU A 142 7.96 -9.18 -6.99
C LEU A 142 9.46 -9.45 -6.90
N ALA A 143 10.14 -8.92 -5.90
CA ALA A 143 11.56 -9.18 -5.67
C ALA A 143 11.84 -10.67 -5.37
N ALA A 144 10.94 -11.35 -4.63
CA ALA A 144 11.04 -12.79 -4.43
C ALA A 144 10.82 -13.57 -5.75
N MET A 145 9.87 -13.16 -6.57
CA MET A 145 9.65 -13.75 -7.90
C MET A 145 10.87 -13.61 -8.81
N GLU A 146 11.50 -12.43 -8.84
CA GLU A 146 12.72 -12.21 -9.60
C GLU A 146 13.87 -13.10 -9.10
N ALA A 147 13.96 -13.33 -7.79
CA ALA A 147 14.96 -14.22 -7.21
C ALA A 147 14.71 -15.71 -7.54
N ILE A 148 13.46 -16.08 -7.80
CA ILE A 148 13.06 -17.43 -8.22
C ILE A 148 13.31 -17.62 -9.72
N ASP A 149 12.73 -16.75 -10.55
CA ASP A 149 12.84 -16.82 -12.01
C ASP A 149 12.61 -15.44 -12.62
N LEU A 150 13.67 -14.85 -13.16
CA LEU A 150 13.64 -13.51 -13.71
C LEU A 150 12.67 -13.36 -14.89
N LYS A 151 12.59 -14.38 -15.78
CA LYS A 151 11.70 -14.33 -16.95
C LYS A 151 10.23 -14.35 -16.57
N VAL A 152 9.88 -15.19 -15.60
CA VAL A 152 8.53 -15.27 -15.05
C VAL A 152 8.16 -13.97 -14.33
N ALA A 153 9.09 -13.40 -13.55
CA ALA A 153 8.89 -12.12 -12.89
C ALA A 153 8.69 -10.98 -13.89
N GLU A 154 9.47 -10.92 -14.97
CA GLU A 154 9.33 -9.95 -16.05
C GLU A 154 7.97 -10.09 -16.76
N GLU A 155 7.52 -11.30 -17.03
CA GLU A 155 6.21 -11.54 -17.62
C GLU A 155 5.06 -11.05 -16.71
N ILE A 156 5.13 -11.35 -15.40
CA ILE A 156 4.18 -10.84 -14.40
C ILE A 156 4.20 -9.31 -14.36
N MET A 157 5.39 -8.70 -14.40
CA MET A 157 5.56 -7.26 -14.38
C MET A 157 5.06 -6.57 -15.65
N ASN A 158 5.24 -7.17 -16.81
CA ASN A 158 4.79 -6.61 -18.08
C ASN A 158 3.28 -6.74 -18.28
N THR A 159 2.69 -7.78 -17.71
CA THR A 159 1.22 -8.02 -17.81
C THR A 159 0.45 -7.23 -16.74
N GLY A 160 1.06 -6.98 -15.58
CA GLY A 160 0.42 -6.27 -14.47
C GLY A 160 0.37 -4.75 -14.65
N CYS A 161 -0.76 -4.15 -14.27
CA CYS A 161 -0.91 -2.70 -14.22
C CYS A 161 -0.07 -2.11 -13.08
N ILE A 162 0.77 -1.12 -13.39
CA ILE A 162 1.58 -0.43 -12.39
C ILE A 162 0.70 0.50 -11.57
N THR A 163 0.70 0.34 -10.26
CA THR A 163 -0.03 1.22 -9.32
C THR A 163 0.89 1.85 -8.29
N GLY A 164 2.07 1.29 -8.08
CA GLY A 164 3.04 1.80 -7.14
C GLY A 164 3.79 3.05 -7.60
N ASP A 165 3.67 3.44 -8.86
CA ASP A 165 4.25 4.66 -9.44
C ASP A 165 3.33 5.89 -9.32
N ARG A 166 2.22 5.76 -8.63
CA ARG A 166 1.23 6.80 -8.42
C ARG A 166 0.90 6.98 -6.94
N ILE A 167 0.18 8.04 -6.62
CA ILE A 167 -0.25 8.35 -5.27
C ILE A 167 -1.22 7.27 -4.78
N ASN A 168 -0.99 6.80 -3.57
CA ASN A 168 -1.89 5.95 -2.83
C ASN A 168 -2.39 6.69 -1.59
N GLY A 169 -3.55 6.33 -1.04
CA GLY A 169 -3.94 7.01 0.19
C GLY A 169 -5.31 6.66 0.73
N LEU A 170 -5.64 7.38 1.79
CA LEU A 170 -6.87 7.26 2.53
C LEU A 170 -7.73 8.51 2.31
N VAL A 171 -9.01 8.31 2.06
CA VAL A 171 -9.98 9.36 1.68
C VAL A 171 -11.18 9.26 2.61
N ASP A 172 -11.78 10.38 2.98
CA ASP A 172 -13.08 10.38 3.65
C ASP A 172 -14.17 9.93 2.66
N GLY A 173 -14.91 8.87 3.00
CA GLY A 173 -15.85 8.23 2.08
C GLY A 173 -17.00 9.14 1.65
N ILE A 174 -17.46 10.04 2.53
CA ILE A 174 -18.59 10.93 2.25
C ILE A 174 -18.14 12.16 1.47
N SER A 175 -17.12 12.85 1.94
CA SER A 175 -16.69 14.12 1.34
C SER A 175 -15.72 13.97 0.18
N GLY A 176 -15.12 12.80 -0.01
CA GLY A 176 -14.06 12.59 -0.99
C GLY A 176 -12.73 13.28 -0.66
N SER A 177 -12.63 13.94 0.51
CA SER A 177 -11.43 14.68 0.90
C SER A 177 -10.32 13.74 1.38
N TRP A 178 -9.08 14.03 0.98
CA TRP A 178 -7.94 13.23 1.40
C TRP A 178 -7.70 13.31 2.90
N TYR A 179 -7.61 12.15 3.51
CA TYR A 179 -7.19 12.00 4.91
C TYR A 179 -5.67 11.93 4.99
N ILE A 180 -5.05 11.13 4.14
CA ILE A 180 -3.60 11.04 3.93
C ILE A 180 -3.29 10.50 2.55
N LYS A 181 -2.20 11.00 1.97
CA LYS A 181 -1.55 10.46 0.76
C LYS A 181 -0.20 9.86 1.18
N PHE A 182 0.21 8.79 0.53
CA PHE A 182 1.52 8.16 0.79
C PHE A 182 2.15 7.64 -0.50
N ASP A 183 3.46 7.58 -0.48
CA ASP A 183 4.31 7.14 -1.56
C ASP A 183 4.76 5.70 -1.31
N THR A 184 4.48 4.80 -2.24
CA THR A 184 4.97 3.42 -2.23
C THR A 184 6.14 3.23 -3.19
N PHE A 185 6.41 4.21 -4.05
CA PHE A 185 7.49 4.16 -5.04
C PHE A 185 8.86 4.39 -4.41
N THR A 186 9.02 5.49 -3.66
CA THR A 186 10.33 5.87 -3.09
C THR A 186 10.94 4.76 -2.21
N PRO A 187 10.20 4.11 -1.27
CA PRO A 187 10.75 3.00 -0.50
C PRO A 187 11.19 1.79 -1.34
N ALA A 188 10.51 1.53 -2.46
CA ALA A 188 10.91 0.49 -3.40
C ALA A 188 12.14 0.91 -4.20
N ALA A 189 12.16 2.16 -4.69
CA ALA A 189 13.24 2.73 -5.47
C ALA A 189 14.58 2.77 -4.72
N GLU A 190 14.57 3.28 -3.49
CA GLU A 190 15.76 3.35 -2.62
C GLU A 190 16.40 1.99 -2.35
N ARG A 191 15.62 0.92 -2.47
CA ARG A 191 16.07 -0.46 -2.28
C ARG A 191 16.33 -1.21 -3.58
N GLY A 192 16.12 -0.59 -4.74
CA GLY A 192 16.21 -1.24 -6.04
C GLY A 192 15.20 -2.37 -6.24
N LEU A 193 14.01 -2.26 -5.62
CA LEU A 193 12.95 -3.27 -5.70
C LEU A 193 11.98 -2.97 -6.86
N PRO A 194 11.36 -3.99 -7.45
CA PRO A 194 10.31 -3.79 -8.44
C PRO A 194 9.14 -3.00 -7.86
N VAL A 195 8.47 -2.21 -8.70
CA VAL A 195 7.35 -1.38 -8.27
C VAL A 195 6.06 -2.20 -8.25
N THR A 196 5.26 -2.00 -7.21
CA THR A 196 3.96 -2.65 -6.97
C THR A 196 3.05 -2.61 -8.19
N ARG A 197 2.40 -3.73 -8.49
CA ARG A 197 1.46 -3.91 -9.61
C ARG A 197 0.17 -4.59 -9.16
N VAL A 198 -0.86 -4.41 -9.98
CA VAL A 198 -2.11 -5.17 -9.88
C VAL A 198 -2.25 -6.03 -11.13
N ILE A 199 -2.53 -7.29 -10.96
CA ILE A 199 -2.67 -8.27 -12.05
C ILE A 199 -3.92 -9.12 -11.81
N SER A 200 -4.56 -9.57 -12.90
CA SER A 200 -5.61 -10.59 -12.79
C SER A 200 -5.08 -11.82 -12.07
N ARG A 201 -5.82 -12.28 -11.06
CA ARG A 201 -5.43 -13.50 -10.33
C ARG A 201 -5.36 -14.71 -11.23
N MET A 202 -6.25 -14.80 -12.21
CA MET A 202 -6.28 -15.88 -13.18
C MET A 202 -5.04 -15.84 -14.08
N THR A 203 -4.72 -14.67 -14.62
CA THR A 203 -3.52 -14.48 -15.45
C THR A 203 -2.24 -14.78 -14.68
N LEU A 204 -2.14 -14.36 -13.42
CA LEU A 204 -1.00 -14.71 -12.56
C LEU A 204 -0.87 -16.23 -12.36
N GLN A 205 -1.97 -16.91 -12.08
CA GLN A 205 -1.97 -18.37 -11.89
C GLN A 205 -1.62 -19.11 -13.19
N GLU A 206 -2.11 -18.63 -14.33
CA GLU A 206 -1.77 -19.18 -15.66
C GLU A 206 -0.28 -19.03 -15.99
N ILE A 207 0.31 -17.84 -15.76
CA ILE A 207 1.75 -17.62 -15.95
C ILE A 207 2.55 -18.59 -15.06
N LEU A 208 2.18 -18.73 -13.80
CA LEU A 208 2.85 -19.62 -12.86
C LEU A 208 2.67 -21.11 -13.23
N ALA A 209 1.47 -21.53 -13.59
CA ALA A 209 1.20 -22.92 -13.97
C ALA A 209 1.98 -23.32 -15.23
N ARG A 210 2.01 -22.44 -16.24
CA ARG A 210 2.80 -22.65 -17.46
C ARG A 210 4.31 -22.72 -17.14
N ALA A 211 4.81 -21.90 -16.22
CA ALA A 211 6.22 -21.90 -15.81
C ALA A 211 6.62 -23.16 -15.01
N VAL A 212 5.69 -23.73 -14.26
CA VAL A 212 5.85 -25.03 -13.55
C VAL A 212 5.78 -26.20 -14.54
N GLY A 213 4.95 -26.10 -15.56
CA GLY A 213 4.70 -27.14 -16.55
C GLY A 213 3.50 -28.03 -16.21
N GLU A 214 2.72 -28.34 -17.21
CA GLU A 214 1.46 -29.11 -17.06
C GLU A 214 1.72 -30.53 -16.52
N ASP A 215 2.82 -31.15 -16.89
CA ASP A 215 3.21 -32.50 -16.45
C ASP A 215 3.45 -32.60 -14.94
N ALA A 216 3.77 -31.48 -14.29
CA ALA A 216 3.99 -31.40 -12.85
C ALA A 216 2.70 -31.07 -12.07
N ILE A 217 1.58 -30.78 -12.74
CA ILE A 217 0.31 -30.40 -12.11
C ILE A 217 -0.75 -31.44 -12.44
N LEU A 218 -1.19 -32.15 -11.41
CA LEU A 218 -2.21 -33.17 -11.55
C LEU A 218 -3.60 -32.59 -11.25
N ASN A 219 -4.47 -32.59 -12.26
CA ASN A 219 -5.86 -32.12 -12.13
C ASN A 219 -6.76 -33.13 -11.40
N ASP A 220 -7.97 -32.70 -10.97
CA ASP A 220 -8.96 -33.49 -10.23
C ASP A 220 -8.36 -34.26 -9.05
N SER A 221 -7.35 -33.63 -8.44
CA SER A 221 -6.45 -34.27 -7.48
C SER A 221 -6.51 -33.58 -6.13
N ASN A 222 -7.61 -33.81 -5.43
CA ASN A 222 -7.82 -33.27 -4.08
C ASN A 222 -7.16 -34.19 -3.05
N VAL A 223 -6.12 -33.71 -2.37
CA VAL A 223 -5.48 -34.45 -1.27
C VAL A 223 -6.44 -34.49 -0.07
N VAL A 224 -6.79 -35.68 0.38
CA VAL A 224 -7.74 -35.88 1.47
C VAL A 224 -7.11 -36.47 2.73
N ASP A 225 -5.97 -37.15 2.58
CA ASP A 225 -5.25 -37.77 3.67
C ASP A 225 -3.76 -37.93 3.37
N PHE A 226 -2.92 -38.10 4.38
CA PHE A 226 -1.50 -38.42 4.26
C PHE A 226 -0.99 -39.19 5.46
N VAL A 227 0.13 -39.92 5.22
CA VAL A 227 0.88 -40.64 6.25
C VAL A 227 2.35 -40.25 6.12
N ASP A 228 2.97 -39.77 7.19
CA ASP A 228 4.42 -39.56 7.34
C ASP A 228 4.98 -40.72 8.18
N ASP A 229 5.74 -41.63 7.58
CA ASP A 229 6.36 -42.78 8.24
C ASP A 229 7.76 -42.47 8.80
N GLY A 230 8.21 -41.21 8.69
CA GLY A 230 9.54 -40.72 9.09
C GLY A 230 10.60 -40.87 8.00
N SER A 231 10.40 -41.72 7.00
CA SER A 231 11.30 -41.88 5.84
C SER A 231 10.75 -41.24 4.57
N LYS A 232 9.43 -41.30 4.36
CA LYS A 232 8.68 -40.75 3.23
C LYS A 232 7.31 -40.29 3.67
N VAL A 233 6.65 -39.54 2.78
CA VAL A 233 5.22 -39.16 2.93
C VAL A 233 4.41 -39.80 1.82
N THR A 234 3.31 -40.44 2.18
CA THR A 234 2.33 -40.97 1.24
C THR A 234 1.08 -40.12 1.33
N VAL A 235 0.66 -39.47 0.24
CA VAL A 235 -0.61 -38.74 0.14
C VAL A 235 -1.68 -39.65 -0.47
N LYS A 236 -2.94 -39.43 -0.02
CA LYS A 236 -4.12 -40.08 -0.59
C LYS A 236 -5.02 -39.04 -1.21
N LEU A 237 -5.40 -39.27 -2.44
CA LEU A 237 -6.35 -38.41 -3.18
C LEU A 237 -7.81 -38.88 -2.94
N GLU A 238 -8.75 -37.98 -3.25
CA GLU A 238 -10.18 -38.25 -3.12
C GLU A 238 -10.67 -39.39 -4.00
N ASN A 239 -10.04 -39.62 -5.16
CA ASN A 239 -10.29 -40.73 -6.08
C ASN A 239 -9.67 -42.07 -5.59
N GLY A 240 -9.01 -42.09 -4.42
CA GLY A 240 -8.37 -43.26 -3.83
C GLY A 240 -6.92 -43.52 -4.29
N GLN A 241 -6.40 -42.81 -5.27
CA GLN A 241 -5.00 -42.92 -5.69
C GLN A 241 -4.05 -42.43 -4.58
N THR A 242 -2.85 -43.02 -4.56
CA THR A 242 -1.80 -42.65 -3.61
C THR A 242 -0.49 -42.30 -4.31
N TYR A 243 0.22 -41.31 -3.76
CA TYR A 243 1.51 -40.86 -4.27
C TYR A 243 2.52 -40.77 -3.13
N GLU A 244 3.75 -41.15 -3.39
CA GLU A 244 4.85 -41.13 -2.43
C GLU A 244 5.87 -40.02 -2.78
N GLY A 245 6.39 -39.36 -1.76
CA GLY A 245 7.43 -38.36 -1.87
C GLY A 245 8.27 -38.26 -0.59
N ASP A 246 9.34 -37.50 -0.65
CA ASP A 246 10.22 -37.26 0.50
C ASP A 246 9.62 -36.27 1.52
N LEU A 247 8.73 -35.36 1.07
CA LEU A 247 8.01 -34.40 1.92
C LEU A 247 6.70 -33.93 1.27
N LEU A 248 5.80 -33.41 2.10
CA LEU A 248 4.52 -32.82 1.68
C LEU A 248 4.41 -31.36 2.10
N ILE A 249 4.02 -30.50 1.16
CA ILE A 249 3.72 -29.09 1.39
C ILE A 249 2.19 -28.89 1.28
N GLY A 250 1.54 -28.48 2.38
CA GLY A 250 0.13 -28.09 2.38
C GLY A 250 -0.05 -26.64 1.96
N ALA A 251 -0.47 -26.41 0.72
CA ALA A 251 -0.77 -25.10 0.13
C ALA A 251 -2.26 -24.97 -0.29
N ASP A 252 -3.13 -25.74 0.36
CA ASP A 252 -4.53 -25.97 0.06
C ASP A 252 -5.50 -24.92 0.66
N GLY A 253 -4.97 -23.76 1.07
CA GLY A 253 -5.69 -22.54 1.38
C GLY A 253 -6.35 -22.53 2.75
N ILE A 254 -7.21 -21.53 3.01
CA ILE A 254 -7.80 -21.26 4.31
C ILE A 254 -8.59 -22.46 4.91
N ARG A 255 -9.14 -23.32 4.06
CA ARG A 255 -9.87 -24.54 4.45
C ARG A 255 -9.00 -25.80 4.37
N SER A 256 -7.69 -25.65 4.54
CA SER A 256 -6.68 -26.69 4.40
C SER A 256 -7.07 -28.02 5.09
N LYS A 257 -7.10 -29.10 4.32
CA LYS A 257 -7.25 -30.47 4.80
C LYS A 257 -5.94 -30.96 5.42
N VAL A 258 -4.80 -30.62 4.79
CA VAL A 258 -3.46 -30.98 5.30
C VAL A 258 -3.27 -30.43 6.70
N ARG A 259 -3.59 -29.14 6.95
CA ARG A 259 -3.50 -28.55 8.29
C ARG A 259 -4.42 -29.26 9.29
N ARG A 260 -5.65 -29.57 8.91
CA ARG A 260 -6.60 -30.24 9.79
C ARG A 260 -6.10 -31.60 10.26
N ILE A 261 -5.45 -32.36 9.37
CA ILE A 261 -4.87 -33.64 9.70
C ILE A 261 -3.64 -33.48 10.59
N LEU A 262 -2.76 -32.51 10.23
CA LEU A 262 -1.47 -32.27 10.87
C LEU A 262 -1.62 -31.74 12.30
N LEU A 263 -2.53 -30.78 12.51
CA LEU A 263 -2.64 -29.95 13.72
C LEU A 263 -4.01 -30.03 14.42
N GLY A 264 -4.92 -30.78 13.86
CA GLY A 264 -6.30 -30.86 14.35
C GLY A 264 -7.24 -29.82 13.72
N PRO A 265 -8.53 -29.89 14.03
CA PRO A 265 -9.52 -28.96 13.49
C PRO A 265 -9.30 -27.55 14.02
N THR A 266 -9.26 -26.58 13.12
CA THR A 266 -9.22 -25.14 13.40
C THR A 266 -10.22 -24.44 12.53
N GLU A 267 -11.06 -23.61 13.12
CA GLU A 267 -12.05 -22.83 12.38
C GLU A 267 -11.46 -21.50 11.91
N ALA A 268 -11.94 -21.01 10.79
CA ALA A 268 -11.67 -19.65 10.36
C ALA A 268 -12.58 -18.68 11.13
N SER A 269 -12.01 -17.57 11.59
CA SER A 269 -12.75 -16.53 12.29
C SER A 269 -13.38 -15.58 11.29
N TYR A 270 -14.68 -15.33 11.42
CA TYR A 270 -15.34 -14.30 10.65
C TYR A 270 -14.88 -12.92 11.12
N SER A 271 -14.51 -12.04 10.16
CA SER A 271 -13.98 -10.72 10.47
C SER A 271 -15.03 -9.71 10.97
N GLY A 272 -16.31 -10.01 10.83
CA GLY A 272 -17.41 -9.09 11.05
C GLY A 272 -17.81 -8.29 9.81
N TYR A 273 -17.19 -8.58 8.65
CA TYR A 273 -17.40 -7.85 7.40
C TYR A 273 -17.72 -8.76 6.23
N THR A 274 -18.72 -8.34 5.47
CA THR A 274 -18.98 -8.85 4.12
C THR A 274 -18.32 -7.89 3.12
N CYS A 275 -17.77 -8.44 2.06
CA CYS A 275 -17.11 -7.71 0.99
C CYS A 275 -17.83 -7.98 -0.32
N TYR A 276 -18.21 -6.92 -1.00
CA TYR A 276 -18.57 -6.94 -2.41
C TYR A 276 -17.38 -6.50 -3.24
N SER A 277 -17.23 -7.03 -4.42
CA SER A 277 -16.17 -6.63 -5.35
C SER A 277 -16.71 -6.62 -6.77
N GLY A 278 -16.21 -5.67 -7.57
CA GLY A 278 -16.54 -5.56 -8.99
C GLY A 278 -15.41 -4.94 -9.77
N ILE A 279 -15.53 -5.02 -11.09
CA ILE A 279 -14.71 -4.27 -12.04
C ILE A 279 -15.65 -3.38 -12.83
N ALA A 280 -15.38 -2.08 -12.82
CA ALA A 280 -16.11 -1.08 -13.58
C ALA A 280 -15.35 -0.71 -14.86
N ASP A 281 -16.07 -0.56 -15.95
CA ASP A 281 -15.57 0.07 -17.19
C ASP A 281 -15.63 1.60 -17.05
N PHE A 282 -14.89 2.11 -16.06
CA PHE A 282 -14.83 3.51 -15.69
C PHE A 282 -13.49 3.81 -15.05
N VAL A 283 -12.92 4.96 -15.36
CA VAL A 283 -11.73 5.49 -14.70
C VAL A 283 -11.95 6.91 -14.21
N PRO A 284 -11.57 7.23 -12.95
CA PRO A 284 -11.67 8.58 -12.45
C PRO A 284 -10.76 9.55 -13.24
N PRO A 285 -11.08 10.85 -13.30
CA PRO A 285 -10.29 11.84 -14.05
C PRO A 285 -8.83 11.96 -13.61
N ASP A 286 -8.53 11.57 -12.37
CA ASP A 286 -7.18 11.63 -11.78
C ASP A 286 -6.42 10.30 -11.81
N ILE A 287 -6.85 9.33 -12.62
CA ILE A 287 -6.25 7.99 -12.73
C ILE A 287 -4.75 8.02 -13.05
N GLU A 288 -4.29 9.02 -13.81
CA GLU A 288 -2.87 9.18 -14.16
C GLU A 288 -1.98 9.48 -12.94
N THR A 289 -2.56 9.95 -11.86
CA THR A 289 -1.82 10.38 -10.66
C THR A 289 -2.15 9.56 -9.43
N VAL A 290 -3.31 8.90 -9.39
CA VAL A 290 -3.78 8.12 -8.24
C VAL A 290 -3.98 6.68 -8.65
N GLY A 291 -3.21 5.76 -8.06
CA GLY A 291 -3.26 4.34 -8.37
C GLY A 291 -4.19 3.53 -7.48
N TYR A 292 -4.35 3.96 -6.22
CA TYR A 292 -5.09 3.21 -5.21
C TYR A 292 -5.66 4.13 -4.12
N ARG A 293 -6.92 3.90 -3.74
CA ARG A 293 -7.61 4.65 -2.68
C ARG A 293 -8.37 3.74 -1.74
N VAL A 294 -8.35 4.09 -0.45
CA VAL A 294 -9.24 3.53 0.55
C VAL A 294 -10.13 4.64 1.07
N PHE A 295 -11.42 4.55 0.81
CA PHE A 295 -12.44 5.45 1.31
C PHE A 295 -12.90 4.96 2.69
N LEU A 296 -12.77 5.81 3.69
CA LEU A 296 -12.99 5.48 5.09
C LEU A 296 -14.40 5.83 5.53
N GLY A 297 -15.00 4.97 6.37
CA GLY A 297 -16.32 5.22 6.96
C GLY A 297 -16.51 4.51 8.29
N HIS A 298 -17.71 4.67 8.86
CA HIS A 298 -18.06 4.01 10.12
C HIS A 298 -18.78 2.68 9.84
N LYS A 299 -18.19 1.56 10.27
CA LYS A 299 -18.64 0.18 10.00
C LYS A 299 -18.64 -0.21 8.52
N GLN A 300 -18.01 0.59 7.67
CA GLN A 300 -17.89 0.35 6.23
C GLN A 300 -16.68 1.08 5.68
N TYR A 301 -16.11 0.56 4.62
CA TYR A 301 -15.05 1.22 3.85
C TYR A 301 -15.05 0.69 2.42
N PHE A 302 -14.52 1.49 1.51
CA PHE A 302 -14.48 1.15 0.10
C PHE A 302 -13.05 1.28 -0.42
N VAL A 303 -12.66 0.44 -1.35
CA VAL A 303 -11.33 0.44 -1.94
C VAL A 303 -11.45 0.50 -3.44
N SER A 304 -10.68 1.36 -4.10
CA SER A 304 -10.57 1.37 -5.55
C SER A 304 -9.13 1.29 -6.00
N SER A 305 -8.89 0.59 -7.09
CA SER A 305 -7.57 0.41 -7.70
C SER A 305 -7.67 0.35 -9.21
N ASP A 306 -6.74 1.01 -9.87
CA ASP A 306 -6.54 0.81 -11.30
C ASP A 306 -6.10 -0.63 -11.60
N VAL A 307 -6.68 -1.22 -12.64
CA VAL A 307 -6.30 -2.55 -13.13
C VAL A 307 -5.85 -2.52 -14.59
N GLY A 308 -5.72 -1.32 -15.14
CA GLY A 308 -5.33 -1.11 -16.54
C GLY A 308 -6.50 -1.22 -17.51
N ALA A 309 -6.22 -0.97 -18.78
CA ALA A 309 -7.18 -1.08 -19.90
C ALA A 309 -8.48 -0.26 -19.71
N GLY A 310 -8.41 0.88 -19.01
CA GLY A 310 -9.57 1.73 -18.75
C GLY A 310 -10.55 1.18 -17.72
N LYS A 311 -10.13 0.22 -16.89
CA LYS A 311 -10.99 -0.44 -15.90
C LYS A 311 -10.51 -0.18 -14.47
N MET A 312 -11.46 -0.04 -13.55
CA MET A 312 -11.23 0.06 -12.12
C MET A 312 -11.77 -1.15 -11.38
N GLN A 313 -10.96 -1.75 -10.53
CA GLN A 313 -11.45 -2.68 -9.52
C GLN A 313 -11.85 -1.95 -8.26
N TRP A 314 -12.93 -2.41 -7.63
CA TRP A 314 -13.35 -1.94 -6.34
C TRP A 314 -13.72 -3.07 -5.38
N TYR A 315 -13.62 -2.77 -4.09
CA TYR A 315 -14.05 -3.61 -2.98
C TYR A 315 -14.87 -2.76 -2.00
N ALA A 316 -16.08 -3.18 -1.69
CA ALA A 316 -16.97 -2.54 -0.72
C ALA A 316 -17.16 -3.43 0.49
N PHE A 317 -16.69 -2.98 1.63
CA PHE A 317 -16.77 -3.71 2.90
C PHE A 317 -17.79 -3.05 3.80
N HIS A 318 -18.70 -3.82 4.35
CA HIS A 318 -19.61 -3.37 5.39
C HIS A 318 -19.82 -4.42 6.47
N ALA A 319 -20.13 -3.94 7.69
CA ALA A 319 -20.38 -4.81 8.83
C ALA A 319 -21.74 -5.50 8.68
N GLU A 320 -21.71 -6.84 8.68
CA GLU A 320 -22.90 -7.69 8.55
C GLU A 320 -22.67 -9.03 9.27
N SER A 321 -23.73 -9.76 9.54
CA SER A 321 -23.64 -11.16 10.00
C SER A 321 -23.24 -12.08 8.84
N PRO A 322 -22.46 -13.14 9.08
CA PRO A 322 -22.04 -14.07 8.03
C PRO A 322 -23.24 -14.84 7.45
N GLY A 323 -23.08 -15.30 6.20
CA GLY A 323 -24.06 -16.17 5.53
C GLY A 323 -25.29 -15.45 4.95
N GLY A 324 -25.30 -14.11 4.91
CA GLY A 324 -26.35 -13.37 4.24
C GLY A 324 -26.40 -13.65 2.72
N THR A 325 -27.57 -13.52 2.13
CA THR A 325 -27.81 -13.67 0.68
C THR A 325 -28.44 -12.41 0.12
N ASP A 326 -28.12 -12.10 -1.13
CA ASP A 326 -28.76 -11.02 -1.86
C ASP A 326 -29.99 -11.53 -2.62
N ALA A 327 -30.93 -10.64 -2.87
CA ALA A 327 -31.99 -10.92 -3.85
C ALA A 327 -31.35 -11.11 -5.26
N PRO A 328 -31.96 -11.89 -6.14
CA PRO A 328 -31.57 -11.90 -7.54
C PRO A 328 -31.54 -10.45 -8.07
N ASP A 329 -30.48 -10.09 -8.78
CA ASP A 329 -30.27 -8.74 -9.35
C ASP A 329 -30.39 -7.55 -8.36
N GLY A 330 -30.19 -7.80 -7.08
CA GLY A 330 -30.34 -6.82 -6.00
C GLY A 330 -29.07 -6.35 -5.32
N LYS A 331 -27.88 -6.78 -5.78
CA LYS A 331 -26.59 -6.43 -5.16
C LYS A 331 -26.25 -4.96 -5.34
N LYS A 332 -26.41 -4.42 -6.56
CA LYS A 332 -26.16 -3.00 -6.87
C LYS A 332 -27.11 -2.10 -6.09
N GLU A 333 -28.40 -2.42 -6.09
CA GLU A 333 -29.39 -1.65 -5.31
C GLU A 333 -29.04 -1.61 -3.81
N ARG A 334 -28.65 -2.76 -3.26
CA ARG A 334 -28.19 -2.85 -1.87
C ARG A 334 -26.94 -2.03 -1.62
N LEU A 335 -25.96 -2.08 -2.52
CA LEU A 335 -24.73 -1.29 -2.40
C LEU A 335 -25.01 0.20 -2.45
N LEU A 336 -25.91 0.66 -3.32
CA LEU A 336 -26.34 2.05 -3.41
C LEU A 336 -27.13 2.50 -2.15
N LYS A 337 -27.86 1.59 -1.47
CA LYS A 337 -28.45 1.88 -0.16
C LYS A 337 -27.40 2.06 0.94
N ILE A 338 -26.25 1.38 0.85
CA ILE A 338 -25.18 1.41 1.86
C ILE A 338 -24.20 2.56 1.59
N PHE A 339 -23.85 2.81 0.32
CA PHE A 339 -22.79 3.73 -0.10
C PHE A 339 -23.29 4.91 -0.95
N GLY A 340 -24.60 5.04 -1.20
CA GLY A 340 -25.16 6.06 -2.09
C GLY A 340 -24.97 7.49 -1.62
N ASP A 341 -24.76 7.70 -0.32
CA ASP A 341 -24.42 9.02 0.26
C ASP A 341 -22.90 9.32 0.23
N TRP A 342 -22.09 8.43 -0.36
CA TRP A 342 -20.66 8.62 -0.47
C TRP A 342 -20.30 9.48 -1.68
N CYS A 343 -19.05 9.92 -1.75
CA CYS A 343 -18.57 10.79 -2.83
C CYS A 343 -18.73 10.14 -4.22
N ASP A 344 -18.80 10.98 -5.24
CA ASP A 344 -19.06 10.60 -6.63
C ASP A 344 -18.15 9.46 -7.10
N ASN A 345 -16.86 9.48 -6.74
CA ASN A 345 -15.92 8.40 -7.12
C ASN A 345 -16.38 7.00 -6.69
N VAL A 346 -17.11 6.87 -5.58
CA VAL A 346 -17.64 5.58 -5.11
C VAL A 346 -18.93 5.24 -5.84
N VAL A 347 -19.84 6.20 -5.94
CA VAL A 347 -21.14 6.02 -6.57
C VAL A 347 -21.01 5.73 -8.06
N ASP A 348 -20.11 6.44 -8.76
CA ASP A 348 -19.85 6.24 -10.18
C ASP A 348 -19.28 4.84 -10.47
N LEU A 349 -18.36 4.34 -9.64
CA LEU A 349 -17.86 2.98 -9.77
C LEU A 349 -18.95 1.92 -9.59
N LEU A 350 -19.84 2.10 -8.62
CA LEU A 350 -20.96 1.19 -8.42
C LEU A 350 -21.93 1.22 -9.59
N ASN A 351 -22.25 2.42 -10.09
CA ASN A 351 -23.16 2.58 -11.24
C ASN A 351 -22.58 2.00 -12.53
N ALA A 352 -21.29 2.17 -12.76
CA ALA A 352 -20.58 1.67 -13.95
C ALA A 352 -20.26 0.16 -13.92
N THR A 353 -20.67 -0.56 -12.88
CA THR A 353 -20.42 -2.01 -12.76
C THR A 353 -21.69 -2.79 -13.10
N ASP A 354 -21.60 -3.80 -13.94
CA ASP A 354 -22.71 -4.70 -14.22
C ASP A 354 -23.07 -5.57 -13.02
N GLU A 355 -24.36 -5.85 -12.84
CA GLU A 355 -24.88 -6.61 -11.68
C GLU A 355 -24.22 -7.98 -11.56
N GLU A 356 -24.06 -8.69 -12.69
CA GLU A 356 -23.45 -10.03 -12.73
C GLU A 356 -21.96 -10.02 -12.38
N ALA A 357 -21.28 -8.89 -12.63
CA ALA A 357 -19.87 -8.71 -12.29
C ALA A 357 -19.65 -8.45 -10.79
N ILE A 358 -20.71 -8.23 -10.02
CA ILE A 358 -20.62 -7.98 -8.58
C ILE A 358 -20.59 -9.32 -7.83
N LEU A 359 -19.49 -9.56 -7.12
CA LEU A 359 -19.31 -10.75 -6.30
C LEU A 359 -19.43 -10.41 -4.81
N ARG A 360 -20.14 -11.24 -4.05
CA ARG A 360 -20.27 -11.13 -2.59
C ARG A 360 -19.47 -12.23 -1.89
N ARG A 361 -18.75 -11.86 -0.85
CA ARG A 361 -17.98 -12.81 -0.01
C ARG A 361 -17.92 -12.36 1.43
N ASP A 362 -18.10 -13.29 2.35
CA ASP A 362 -17.80 -13.08 3.74
C ASP A 362 -16.29 -13.17 3.97
N ILE A 363 -15.74 -12.26 4.75
CA ILE A 363 -14.30 -12.19 5.00
C ILE A 363 -13.95 -12.98 6.27
N TYR A 364 -13.11 -13.97 6.07
CA TYR A 364 -12.57 -14.81 7.13
C TYR A 364 -11.05 -14.67 7.21
N ASP A 365 -10.52 -14.80 8.40
CA ASP A 365 -9.08 -14.95 8.64
C ASP A 365 -8.80 -16.14 9.56
N LYS A 366 -7.53 -16.47 9.74
CA LYS A 366 -7.11 -17.47 10.72
C LYS A 366 -6.00 -16.91 11.59
N VAL A 367 -6.19 -17.02 12.90
CA VAL A 367 -5.14 -16.63 13.86
C VAL A 367 -3.86 -17.39 13.53
N PRO A 368 -2.71 -16.69 13.42
CA PRO A 368 -1.43 -17.33 13.18
C PRO A 368 -1.12 -18.39 14.22
N ILE A 369 -0.66 -19.55 13.76
CA ILE A 369 -0.29 -20.70 14.59
C ILE A 369 1.23 -20.74 14.79
N LEU A 370 1.66 -21.29 15.93
CA LEU A 370 3.07 -21.34 16.29
C LEU A 370 3.83 -22.47 15.57
N ASN A 371 3.15 -23.59 15.30
CA ASN A 371 3.74 -24.74 14.61
C ASN A 371 3.14 -24.86 13.21
N TRP A 372 3.98 -24.75 12.19
CA TRP A 372 3.57 -24.82 10.78
C TRP A 372 3.72 -26.22 10.20
N GLY A 373 4.52 -27.08 10.84
CA GLY A 373 4.80 -28.40 10.33
C GLY A 373 5.20 -29.40 11.41
N LYS A 374 5.16 -30.68 11.05
CA LYS A 374 5.65 -31.81 11.85
C LYS A 374 6.27 -32.85 10.93
N GLY A 375 7.46 -33.38 11.32
CA GLY A 375 8.15 -34.38 10.54
C GLY A 375 8.50 -33.86 9.14
N ARG A 376 8.00 -34.54 8.12
CA ARG A 376 8.21 -34.25 6.70
C ARG A 376 7.07 -33.45 6.05
N VAL A 377 6.17 -32.90 6.84
CA VAL A 377 5.01 -32.15 6.37
C VAL A 377 5.04 -30.73 6.92
N THR A 378 4.84 -29.71 6.06
CA THR A 378 4.70 -28.31 6.44
C THR A 378 3.60 -27.61 5.67
N LEU A 379 3.19 -26.44 6.16
CA LEU A 379 2.15 -25.60 5.58
C LEU A 379 2.75 -24.33 4.97
N LEU A 380 2.03 -23.76 4.00
CA LEU A 380 2.46 -22.57 3.26
C LEU A 380 1.25 -21.68 2.93
N GLY A 381 1.43 -20.35 3.00
CA GLY A 381 0.42 -19.36 2.61
C GLY A 381 -0.87 -19.46 3.43
N ASP A 382 -2.02 -19.33 2.78
CA ASP A 382 -3.34 -19.31 3.43
C ASP A 382 -3.67 -20.60 4.18
N SER A 383 -2.98 -21.70 3.93
CA SER A 383 -3.13 -22.93 4.71
C SER A 383 -2.69 -22.74 6.16
N VAL A 384 -1.80 -21.80 6.42
CA VAL A 384 -1.26 -21.51 7.76
C VAL A 384 -1.61 -20.14 8.29
N HIS A 385 -1.70 -19.11 7.44
CA HIS A 385 -1.82 -17.72 7.89
C HIS A 385 -2.79 -16.87 7.07
N ALA A 386 -3.93 -17.44 6.65
CA ALA A 386 -4.95 -16.67 5.96
C ALA A 386 -5.29 -15.38 6.70
N MET A 387 -5.14 -14.24 6.05
CA MET A 387 -5.28 -12.90 6.62
C MET A 387 -6.30 -12.05 5.90
N GLN A 388 -6.75 -10.99 6.57
CA GLN A 388 -7.65 -10.00 5.95
C GLN A 388 -6.94 -9.26 4.81
N PRO A 389 -7.67 -8.84 3.75
CA PRO A 389 -7.06 -8.30 2.54
C PRO A 389 -6.51 -6.86 2.66
N ASN A 390 -6.71 -6.21 3.80
CA ASN A 390 -6.50 -4.77 4.02
C ASN A 390 -5.08 -4.24 3.78
N MET A 391 -4.08 -5.11 3.76
CA MET A 391 -2.70 -4.75 3.44
C MET A 391 -2.26 -5.22 2.04
N GLY A 392 -3.09 -5.97 1.31
CA GLY A 392 -2.70 -6.59 0.04
C GLY A 392 -1.56 -7.61 0.15
N GLN A 393 -1.26 -8.11 1.37
CA GLN A 393 -0.06 -8.90 1.63
C GLN A 393 -0.28 -10.42 1.67
N GLY A 394 -1.52 -10.93 1.64
CA GLY A 394 -1.76 -12.38 1.74
C GLY A 394 -1.04 -13.18 0.66
N GLY A 395 -1.24 -12.83 -0.60
CA GLY A 395 -0.54 -13.44 -1.72
C GLY A 395 0.98 -13.17 -1.69
N CYS A 396 1.37 -11.96 -1.28
CA CYS A 396 2.79 -11.59 -1.17
C CYS A 396 3.52 -12.45 -0.11
N MET A 397 2.88 -12.72 1.02
CA MET A 397 3.45 -13.60 2.04
C MET A 397 3.57 -15.04 1.55
N ALA A 398 2.58 -15.55 0.81
CA ALA A 398 2.66 -16.90 0.22
C ALA A 398 3.81 -17.01 -0.82
N ILE A 399 4.07 -15.96 -1.58
CA ILE A 399 5.22 -15.89 -2.52
C ILE A 399 6.55 -15.92 -1.75
N GLU A 400 6.69 -15.08 -0.71
CA GLU A 400 7.88 -15.10 0.14
C GLU A 400 8.07 -16.45 0.84
N ASP A 401 6.98 -17.09 1.28
CA ASP A 401 7.04 -18.41 1.89
C ASP A 401 7.62 -19.46 0.92
N GLY A 402 7.10 -19.48 -0.32
CA GLY A 402 7.56 -20.40 -1.35
C GLY A 402 9.06 -20.25 -1.64
N TYR A 403 9.52 -19.00 -1.73
CA TYR A 403 10.94 -18.70 -1.94
C TYR A 403 11.79 -19.15 -0.75
N GLN A 404 11.42 -18.79 0.49
CA GLN A 404 12.20 -19.13 1.69
C GLN A 404 12.25 -20.64 1.91
N LEU A 405 11.12 -21.34 1.72
CA LEU A 405 11.09 -22.80 1.87
C LEU A 405 12.02 -23.51 0.87
N ALA A 406 12.02 -23.05 -0.39
CA ALA A 406 12.95 -23.61 -1.39
C ALA A 406 14.41 -23.36 -1.05
N LEU A 407 14.76 -22.20 -0.46
CA LEU A 407 16.12 -21.90 0.02
C LEU A 407 16.54 -22.83 1.17
N GLU A 408 15.67 -23.09 2.14
CA GLU A 408 15.98 -23.94 3.27
C GLU A 408 16.20 -25.41 2.84
N LEU A 409 15.41 -25.89 1.87
CA LEU A 409 15.59 -27.22 1.30
C LEU A 409 16.87 -27.31 0.49
N GLU A 410 17.20 -26.31 -0.33
CA GLU A 410 18.47 -26.25 -1.06
C GLU A 410 19.67 -26.28 -0.10
N LYS A 411 19.60 -25.51 0.99
CA LYS A 411 20.63 -25.50 2.01
C LYS A 411 20.80 -26.88 2.67
N ALA A 412 19.69 -27.55 3.02
CA ALA A 412 19.75 -28.89 3.59
C ALA A 412 20.41 -29.92 2.64
N CYS A 413 20.16 -29.77 1.33
CA CYS A 413 20.82 -30.64 0.34
C CYS A 413 22.34 -30.34 0.22
N LYS A 414 22.74 -29.06 0.28
CA LYS A 414 24.16 -28.67 0.27
C LYS A 414 24.87 -29.17 1.52
N ASP A 415 24.27 -28.94 2.72
CA ASP A 415 24.82 -29.41 3.99
C ASP A 415 24.99 -30.96 4.00
N SER A 416 24.02 -31.69 3.41
CA SER A 416 24.07 -33.14 3.23
C SER A 416 25.19 -33.58 2.28
N ALA A 417 25.37 -32.90 1.15
CA ALA A 417 26.40 -33.19 0.18
C ALA A 417 27.81 -32.93 0.75
N GLU A 418 27.98 -31.90 1.57
CA GLU A 418 29.26 -31.56 2.22
C GLU A 418 29.61 -32.50 3.38
N SER A 419 28.62 -32.91 4.17
CA SER A 419 28.84 -33.76 5.35
C SER A 419 28.76 -35.25 5.08
N GLY A 420 28.18 -35.65 3.94
CA GLY A 420 27.86 -37.06 3.65
C GLY A 420 26.69 -37.62 4.48
N ALA A 421 26.04 -36.81 5.32
CA ALA A 421 24.91 -37.22 6.13
C ALA A 421 23.61 -37.19 5.32
N PRO A 422 22.56 -37.94 5.70
CA PRO A 422 21.22 -37.85 5.08
C PRO A 422 20.66 -36.43 5.14
N ILE A 423 19.86 -36.05 4.15
CA ILE A 423 19.20 -34.73 4.12
C ILE A 423 18.22 -34.61 5.31
N ASP A 424 18.45 -33.64 6.19
CA ASP A 424 17.64 -33.38 7.35
C ASP A 424 16.44 -32.49 6.97
N ILE A 425 15.39 -33.10 6.40
CA ILE A 425 14.17 -32.45 5.99
C ILE A 425 13.45 -31.81 7.20
N PRO A 426 13.20 -32.51 8.32
CA PRO A 426 12.46 -31.93 9.45
C PRO A 426 13.10 -30.65 9.98
N SER A 427 14.41 -30.58 10.12
CA SER A 427 15.10 -29.38 10.58
C SER A 427 15.03 -28.25 9.56
N SER A 428 15.08 -28.54 8.25
CA SER A 428 14.93 -27.52 7.21
C SER A 428 13.54 -26.88 7.24
N LEU A 429 12.48 -27.69 7.42
CA LEU A 429 11.11 -27.20 7.57
C LEU A 429 10.93 -26.33 8.84
N LYS A 430 11.63 -26.68 9.93
CA LYS A 430 11.62 -25.86 11.15
C LYS A 430 12.39 -24.54 11.01
N ARG A 431 13.49 -24.50 10.23
CA ARG A 431 14.18 -23.26 9.90
C ARG A 431 13.28 -22.33 9.07
N TYR A 432 12.62 -22.86 8.04
CA TYR A 432 11.62 -22.12 7.26
C TYR A 432 10.55 -21.48 8.15
N GLU A 433 9.94 -22.28 9.03
CA GLU A 433 8.94 -21.80 9.99
C GLU A 433 9.49 -20.67 10.86
N LYS A 434 10.69 -20.79 11.40
CA LYS A 434 11.35 -19.79 12.25
C LYS A 434 11.57 -18.46 11.51
N GLU A 435 12.05 -18.52 10.26
CA GLU A 435 12.33 -17.32 9.46
C GLU A 435 11.04 -16.56 9.07
N ARG A 436 9.95 -17.30 8.83
CA ARG A 436 8.71 -16.69 8.34
C ARG A 436 7.74 -16.25 9.42
N ARG A 437 7.65 -16.99 10.52
CA ARG A 437 6.60 -16.86 11.53
C ARG A 437 6.44 -15.45 12.10
N ILE A 438 7.52 -14.78 12.46
CA ILE A 438 7.47 -13.44 13.08
C ILE A 438 7.00 -12.41 12.07
N ARG A 439 7.54 -12.42 10.85
CA ARG A 439 7.15 -11.48 9.79
C ARG A 439 5.67 -11.62 9.43
N VAL A 440 5.21 -12.85 9.25
CA VAL A 440 3.82 -13.16 8.94
C VAL A 440 2.88 -12.71 10.09
N ALA A 441 3.23 -12.99 11.34
CA ALA A 441 2.43 -12.59 12.50
C ALA A 441 2.30 -11.06 12.62
N ILE A 442 3.36 -10.31 12.35
CA ILE A 442 3.33 -8.84 12.36
C ILE A 442 2.43 -8.33 11.24
N ILE A 443 2.60 -8.82 10.01
CA ILE A 443 1.79 -8.38 8.85
C ILE A 443 0.31 -8.74 9.05
N TYR A 444 0.02 -9.92 9.59
CA TYR A 444 -1.33 -10.31 9.96
C TYR A 444 -1.96 -9.33 10.97
N GLY A 445 -1.21 -8.97 12.02
CA GLY A 445 -1.65 -7.97 13.01
C GLY A 445 -1.90 -6.60 12.39
N MET A 446 -1.03 -6.16 11.48
CA MET A 446 -1.18 -4.91 10.74
C MET A 446 -2.40 -4.93 9.81
N ALA A 447 -2.68 -6.04 9.13
CA ALA A 447 -3.87 -6.17 8.29
C ALA A 447 -5.17 -6.05 9.10
N ARG A 448 -5.24 -6.67 10.27
CA ARG A 448 -6.39 -6.52 11.20
C ARG A 448 -6.51 -5.09 11.72
N MET A 449 -5.39 -4.45 12.08
CA MET A 449 -5.39 -3.06 12.54
C MET A 449 -5.87 -2.12 11.41
N ALA A 450 -5.43 -2.32 10.18
CA ALA A 450 -5.86 -1.53 9.03
C ALA A 450 -7.38 -1.65 8.80
N ALA A 451 -7.96 -2.86 8.95
CA ALA A 451 -9.40 -3.08 8.86
C ALA A 451 -10.16 -2.32 9.96
N ILE A 452 -9.68 -2.40 11.20
CA ILE A 452 -10.28 -1.67 12.33
C ILE A 452 -10.23 -0.17 12.09
N MET A 453 -9.07 0.36 11.68
CA MET A 453 -8.89 1.79 11.42
C MET A 453 -9.81 2.27 10.30
N ALA A 454 -9.92 1.53 9.19
CA ALA A 454 -10.77 1.89 8.06
C ALA A 454 -12.25 1.91 8.42
N SER A 455 -12.71 0.97 9.24
CA SER A 455 -14.11 0.79 9.57
C SER A 455 -14.57 1.50 10.86
N THR A 456 -13.64 2.00 11.69
CA THR A 456 -13.95 2.81 12.88
C THR A 456 -13.75 4.30 12.64
N TYR A 457 -13.40 4.71 11.42
CA TYR A 457 -13.17 6.09 11.06
C TYR A 457 -14.39 6.96 11.30
N ARG A 458 -14.18 8.09 11.98
CA ARG A 458 -15.17 9.10 12.27
C ARG A 458 -14.53 10.47 12.06
N PRO A 459 -14.99 11.26 11.07
CA PRO A 459 -14.39 12.58 10.82
C PRO A 459 -14.68 13.57 11.94
N TYR A 460 -15.87 13.48 12.58
CA TYR A 460 -16.31 14.41 13.62
C TYR A 460 -16.84 13.67 14.85
N LEU A 461 -16.80 14.34 16.02
CA LEU A 461 -17.52 13.90 17.21
C LEU A 461 -19.03 13.86 16.89
N GLY A 462 -19.71 12.84 17.37
CA GLY A 462 -21.16 12.70 17.15
C GLY A 462 -21.53 11.82 15.97
N VAL A 463 -20.64 11.54 15.01
CA VAL A 463 -20.93 10.58 13.94
C VAL A 463 -21.25 9.21 14.53
N GLY A 464 -22.47 8.71 14.28
CA GLY A 464 -22.95 7.43 14.80
C GLY A 464 -23.16 7.38 16.32
N LEU A 465 -23.24 8.54 17.00
CA LEU A 465 -23.47 8.66 18.44
C LEU A 465 -24.90 9.04 18.83
N GLY A 466 -25.88 8.92 17.91
CA GLY A 466 -27.28 9.20 18.19
C GLY A 466 -27.54 10.60 18.76
N PRO A 467 -27.91 10.75 20.06
CA PRO A 467 -28.24 12.03 20.66
C PRO A 467 -27.10 13.07 20.58
N LEU A 468 -25.85 12.63 20.43
CA LEU A 468 -24.69 13.52 20.28
C LEU A 468 -24.41 13.91 18.82
N SER A 469 -25.31 13.58 17.89
CA SER A 469 -25.17 13.95 16.47
C SER A 469 -25.06 15.45 16.22
N PHE A 470 -25.55 16.30 17.14
CA PHE A 470 -25.38 17.75 17.06
C PHE A 470 -23.91 18.18 17.04
N LEU A 471 -22.98 17.38 17.59
CA LEU A 471 -21.54 17.65 17.56
C LEU A 471 -20.95 17.53 16.14
N VAL A 472 -21.62 16.80 15.25
CA VAL A 472 -21.27 16.77 13.83
C VAL A 472 -21.52 18.13 13.18
N ASN A 473 -22.64 18.75 13.50
CA ASN A 473 -23.02 20.08 12.99
C ASN A 473 -22.05 21.16 13.46
N LEU A 474 -21.46 21.00 14.64
CA LEU A 474 -20.39 21.88 15.14
C LEU A 474 -19.03 21.60 14.50
N ARG A 475 -18.91 20.56 13.66
CA ARG A 475 -17.67 20.14 12.97
C ARG A 475 -16.48 19.98 13.90
N ILE A 476 -16.71 19.49 15.12
CA ILE A 476 -15.64 19.19 16.08
C ILE A 476 -14.89 17.93 15.60
N PRO A 477 -13.60 18.03 15.21
CA PRO A 477 -12.83 16.88 14.75
C PRO A 477 -12.79 15.75 15.77
N HIS A 478 -12.97 14.52 15.32
CA HIS A 478 -12.85 13.36 16.20
C HIS A 478 -11.39 13.19 16.66
N PRO A 479 -11.10 13.02 17.97
CA PRO A 479 -9.73 12.87 18.47
C PRO A 479 -8.94 11.75 17.77
N GLY A 480 -9.61 10.65 17.41
CA GLY A 480 -9.01 9.55 16.67
C GLY A 480 -8.54 9.95 15.25
N ARG A 481 -9.18 10.94 14.62
CA ARG A 481 -8.73 11.49 13.33
C ARG A 481 -7.40 12.22 13.49
N VAL A 482 -7.27 13.04 14.52
CA VAL A 482 -6.02 13.80 14.78
C VAL A 482 -4.88 12.85 15.16
N GLY A 483 -5.11 11.98 16.14
CA GLY A 483 -4.11 11.00 16.58
C GLY A 483 -3.75 9.98 15.50
N GLY A 484 -4.73 9.54 14.70
CA GLY A 484 -4.50 8.65 13.57
C GLY A 484 -3.64 9.29 12.48
N ARG A 485 -3.87 10.57 12.14
CA ARG A 485 -3.02 11.31 11.19
C ARG A 485 -1.57 11.37 11.65
N PHE A 486 -1.36 11.72 12.92
CA PHE A 486 -0.01 11.78 13.51
C PHE A 486 0.69 10.42 13.46
N PHE A 487 -0.01 9.35 13.85
CA PHE A 487 0.51 7.99 13.80
C PHE A 487 0.90 7.58 12.38
N ILE A 488 0.02 7.82 11.40
CA ILE A 488 0.26 7.46 10.00
C ILE A 488 1.40 8.30 9.40
N LYS A 489 1.51 9.60 9.73
CA LYS A 489 2.57 10.48 9.22
C LYS A 489 3.97 10.02 9.67
N ILE A 490 4.10 9.52 10.91
CA ILE A 490 5.41 9.13 11.48
C ILE A 490 5.72 7.64 11.24
N PHE A 491 4.75 6.75 11.47
CA PHE A 491 5.00 5.31 11.47
C PHE A 491 4.77 4.65 10.12
N MET A 492 3.91 5.22 9.26
CA MET A 492 3.63 4.62 7.96
C MET A 492 4.86 4.53 7.05
N PRO A 493 5.75 5.54 6.92
CA PRO A 493 6.95 5.41 6.10
C PRO A 493 7.88 4.30 6.60
N LEU A 494 8.07 4.18 7.91
CA LEU A 494 8.87 3.10 8.51
C LEU A 494 8.24 1.73 8.28
N MET A 495 6.92 1.65 8.42
CA MET A 495 6.14 0.44 8.18
C MET A 495 6.21 0.02 6.71
N LEU A 496 5.97 0.93 5.78
CA LEU A 496 6.05 0.65 4.35
C LEU A 496 7.44 0.21 3.95
N ASN A 497 8.47 0.87 4.43
CA ASN A 497 9.86 0.53 4.17
C ASN A 497 10.17 -0.91 4.63
N TRP A 498 9.67 -1.32 5.80
CA TRP A 498 9.86 -2.69 6.31
C TRP A 498 9.00 -3.72 5.56
N VAL A 499 7.74 -3.41 5.27
CA VAL A 499 6.82 -4.32 4.55
C VAL A 499 7.30 -4.57 3.13
N LEU A 500 7.57 -3.50 2.37
CA LEU A 500 7.99 -3.56 0.97
C LEU A 500 9.40 -4.12 0.79
N GLY A 501 10.27 -3.97 1.81
CA GLY A 501 11.62 -4.49 1.79
C GLY A 501 11.72 -6.02 1.79
N GLY A 502 10.72 -6.71 2.31
CA GLY A 502 10.68 -8.17 2.35
C GLY A 502 11.82 -8.80 3.16
N ASN A 503 11.90 -10.13 3.06
CA ASN A 503 13.05 -10.93 3.53
C ASN A 503 14.04 -11.24 2.39
N SER A 504 13.74 -10.80 1.16
CA SER A 504 14.59 -11.09 0.02
C SER A 504 15.95 -10.44 0.18
N SER A 505 16.98 -11.20 -0.07
CA SER A 505 18.34 -10.70 -0.24
C SER A 505 18.33 -9.61 -1.31
N LYS A 506 19.05 -8.54 -1.06
CA LYS A 506 19.28 -7.49 -2.05
C LYS A 506 19.79 -8.12 -3.34
N LEU A 507 19.07 -7.89 -4.42
CA LEU A 507 19.56 -8.20 -5.74
C LEU A 507 20.33 -6.96 -6.21
N GLU A 508 21.65 -6.98 -5.99
CA GLU A 508 22.53 -5.87 -6.37
C GLU A 508 22.53 -5.70 -7.90
N GLY A 509 22.60 -4.46 -8.35
CA GLY A 509 22.77 -4.10 -9.77
C GLY A 509 21.49 -3.96 -10.59
N ARG A 510 20.30 -3.89 -10.00
CA ARG A 510 19.05 -3.73 -10.73
C ARG A 510 18.73 -2.29 -11.08
N SER A 511 18.32 -2.09 -12.33
CA SER A 511 17.58 -0.90 -12.73
C SER A 511 16.09 -1.07 -12.37
N LEU A 512 15.46 0.01 -11.92
CA LEU A 512 14.01 0.04 -11.72
C LEU A 512 13.30 -0.22 -13.05
N SER A 513 12.30 -1.10 -13.03
CA SER A 513 11.48 -1.40 -14.20
C SER A 513 10.52 -0.28 -14.57
N CYS A 514 10.27 0.68 -13.68
CA CYS A 514 9.47 1.88 -13.94
C CYS A 514 9.90 3.04 -13.02
N ARG A 515 9.38 4.24 -13.32
CA ARG A 515 9.57 5.45 -12.52
C ARG A 515 8.21 6.03 -12.15
N LEU A 516 8.16 6.77 -11.06
CA LEU A 516 7.01 7.62 -10.78
C LEU A 516 6.82 8.59 -11.95
N SER A 517 5.59 8.71 -12.48
CA SER A 517 5.33 9.65 -13.57
C SER A 517 5.64 11.08 -13.12
N ASP A 518 6.12 11.93 -14.05
CA ASP A 518 6.45 13.32 -13.73
C ASP A 518 5.25 14.07 -13.15
N LYS A 519 4.04 13.75 -13.63
CA LYS A 519 2.79 14.32 -13.14
C LYS A 519 2.51 13.87 -11.70
N ALA A 520 2.65 12.58 -11.38
CA ALA A 520 2.48 12.06 -10.03
C ALA A 520 3.57 12.56 -9.07
N SER A 521 4.83 12.62 -9.53
CA SER A 521 5.94 13.19 -8.77
C SER A 521 5.70 14.64 -8.41
N SER A 522 5.24 15.44 -9.37
CA SER A 522 4.94 16.85 -9.17
C SER A 522 3.76 17.05 -8.21
N GLN A 523 2.71 16.25 -8.32
CA GLN A 523 1.57 16.32 -7.41
C GLN A 523 1.94 15.89 -5.99
N LEU A 524 2.70 14.81 -5.85
CA LEU A 524 3.12 14.32 -4.54
C LEU A 524 4.03 15.34 -3.84
N ARG A 525 4.96 15.95 -4.60
CA ARG A 525 5.83 17.02 -4.08
C ARG A 525 5.02 18.23 -3.63
N ARG A 526 4.10 18.72 -4.46
CA ARG A 526 3.20 19.82 -4.08
C ARG A 526 2.39 19.49 -2.82
N TRP A 527 1.87 18.28 -2.74
CA TRP A 527 1.10 17.86 -1.57
C TRP A 527 1.95 17.86 -0.29
N PHE A 528 3.20 17.39 -0.33
CA PHE A 528 4.11 17.47 0.82
C PHE A 528 4.48 18.92 1.16
N GLU A 529 4.74 19.75 0.16
CA GLU A 529 4.97 21.19 0.36
C GLU A 529 3.77 21.89 0.99
N ASP A 530 2.55 21.51 0.61
CA ASP A 530 1.31 22.04 1.16
C ASP A 530 1.06 21.55 2.59
N ASP A 531 1.36 20.30 2.91
CA ASP A 531 1.24 19.77 4.26
C ASP A 531 2.26 20.43 5.20
N ASP A 532 3.49 20.65 4.73
CA ASP A 532 4.50 21.40 5.47
C ASP A 532 4.19 22.91 5.55
N ALA A 533 3.56 23.47 4.53
CA ALA A 533 3.08 24.85 4.54
C ALA A 533 1.90 25.01 5.50
N LEU A 534 1.03 24.01 5.62
CA LEU A 534 -0.07 24.02 6.60
C LEU A 534 0.46 23.99 8.05
N GLU A 535 1.51 23.23 8.33
CA GLU A 535 2.19 23.27 9.64
C GLU A 535 2.86 24.63 9.90
N ARG A 536 3.51 25.21 8.89
CA ARG A 536 4.09 26.56 8.97
C ARG A 536 3.03 27.65 9.11
N ALA A 537 1.83 27.44 8.53
CA ALA A 537 0.71 28.37 8.59
C ALA A 537 0.20 28.62 10.03
N LEU A 538 0.38 27.67 10.92
CA LEU A 538 0.06 27.85 12.35
C LEU A 538 0.99 28.84 13.04
N SER A 539 2.20 29.08 12.51
CA SER A 539 3.23 29.94 13.11
C SER A 539 3.76 31.05 12.20
N GLY A 540 3.37 31.11 10.91
CA GLY A 540 3.86 32.06 9.92
C GLY A 540 2.89 33.20 9.59
N GLU A 541 3.40 34.21 8.87
CA GLU A 541 2.61 35.30 8.31
C GLU A 541 2.10 34.93 6.90
N TRP A 542 0.86 35.29 6.61
CA TRP A 542 0.19 34.96 5.36
C TRP A 542 0.29 36.08 4.35
N TYR A 543 0.57 35.73 3.11
CA TYR A 543 0.69 36.66 1.99
C TYR A 543 -0.06 36.15 0.77
N LEU A 544 -0.66 37.07 0.01
CA LEU A 544 -1.00 36.85 -1.40
C LEU A 544 0.16 37.41 -2.24
N VAL A 545 0.86 36.55 -2.94
CA VAL A 545 2.02 36.91 -3.78
C VAL A 545 1.60 36.84 -5.24
N PRO A 546 1.79 37.90 -6.05
CA PRO A 546 1.46 37.89 -7.47
C PRO A 546 2.10 36.71 -8.20
N LEU A 547 1.38 36.11 -9.17
CA LEU A 547 1.90 35.00 -9.99
C LEU A 547 2.84 35.49 -11.11
N GLU A 548 2.53 36.63 -11.72
CA GLU A 548 3.36 37.21 -12.78
C GLU A 548 4.37 38.18 -12.19
N ASN A 549 5.65 37.94 -12.48
CA ASN A 549 6.79 38.76 -12.05
C ASN A 549 7.41 39.54 -13.21
N ASP A 550 6.64 39.98 -14.20
CA ASP A 550 7.16 40.88 -15.19
C ASP A 550 7.49 42.23 -14.56
N ALA A 551 8.62 42.83 -14.95
CA ALA A 551 9.06 44.16 -14.46
C ALA A 551 8.02 45.26 -14.70
N ALA A 552 6.99 44.99 -15.48
CA ALA A 552 5.84 45.83 -15.77
C ALA A 552 4.63 45.57 -14.89
N SER A 553 4.62 44.51 -14.04
CA SER A 553 3.49 44.20 -13.17
C SER A 553 3.37 45.22 -12.04
N THR A 554 2.22 45.87 -11.95
CA THR A 554 1.90 46.84 -10.88
C THR A 554 1.40 46.15 -9.61
N LEU A 555 1.25 44.81 -9.63
CA LEU A 555 0.74 44.09 -8.49
C LEU A 555 1.79 43.97 -7.38
N GLN A 556 1.36 44.23 -6.15
CA GLN A 556 2.20 44.11 -4.95
C GLN A 556 1.77 42.90 -4.10
N PRO A 557 2.68 42.26 -3.37
CA PRO A 557 2.31 41.28 -2.37
C PRO A 557 1.39 41.90 -1.30
N ILE A 558 0.35 41.14 -0.91
CA ILE A 558 -0.63 41.56 0.09
C ILE A 558 -0.40 40.73 1.35
N HIS A 559 -0.06 41.43 2.46
CA HIS A 559 0.02 40.80 3.78
C HIS A 559 -1.38 40.59 4.36
N LEU A 560 -1.72 39.37 4.78
CA LEU A 560 -2.99 39.02 5.39
C LEU A 560 -2.85 39.03 6.92
N SER A 561 -3.37 40.08 7.57
CA SER A 561 -3.33 40.16 9.02
C SER A 561 -4.25 39.13 9.69
N LYS A 562 -3.78 38.49 10.74
CA LYS A 562 -4.55 37.57 11.58
C LYS A 562 -5.54 38.28 12.53
N ASP A 563 -5.71 39.61 12.38
CA ASP A 563 -6.69 40.35 13.17
C ASP A 563 -8.11 39.95 12.79
N VAL A 564 -8.75 39.25 13.70
CA VAL A 564 -10.11 38.68 13.53
C VAL A 564 -11.17 39.81 13.38
N HIS A 565 -10.87 41.02 13.89
CA HIS A 565 -11.83 42.13 13.95
C HIS A 565 -11.78 43.06 12.76
N ARG A 566 -10.81 42.88 11.86
CA ARG A 566 -10.64 43.73 10.66
C ARG A 566 -10.56 42.89 9.38
N PRO A 567 -11.69 42.64 8.72
CA PRO A 567 -11.67 41.99 7.42
C PRO A 567 -10.98 42.87 6.38
N PHE A 568 -10.21 42.22 5.50
CA PHE A 568 -9.57 42.86 4.34
C PHE A 568 -10.56 42.96 3.19
N THR A 569 -10.81 44.16 2.68
CA THR A 569 -11.59 44.33 1.46
C THR A 569 -10.68 44.60 0.27
N ILE A 570 -10.84 43.83 -0.79
CA ILE A 570 -10.12 43.93 -2.07
C ILE A 570 -11.04 44.55 -3.09
N GLY A 571 -10.53 45.56 -3.81
CA GLY A 571 -11.29 46.24 -4.85
C GLY A 571 -10.42 46.99 -5.82
N SER A 572 -11.02 47.71 -6.79
CA SER A 572 -10.27 48.42 -7.86
C SER A 572 -9.75 49.81 -7.45
N SER A 573 -10.28 50.41 -6.41
CA SER A 573 -9.92 51.80 -6.02
C SER A 573 -9.89 51.98 -4.49
N GLN A 574 -8.96 52.84 -4.03
CA GLN A 574 -8.90 53.29 -2.64
C GLN A 574 -9.78 54.51 -2.36
N THR A 575 -10.32 55.15 -3.40
CA THR A 575 -11.14 56.37 -3.30
C THR A 575 -12.58 56.08 -3.73
N GLY A 576 -13.47 55.93 -2.75
CA GLY A 576 -14.88 55.69 -2.97
C GLY A 576 -15.66 55.52 -1.68
N ALA A 577 -16.99 55.36 -1.73
CA ALA A 577 -17.86 55.20 -0.57
C ALA A 577 -17.63 53.89 0.23
N SER A 578 -16.86 52.95 -0.34
CA SER A 578 -16.37 51.71 0.31
C SER A 578 -14.86 51.74 0.36
N ALA A 579 -14.30 52.13 1.50
CA ALA A 579 -12.84 52.09 1.71
C ALA A 579 -12.31 50.66 1.57
N VAL A 580 -11.64 50.35 0.46
CA VAL A 580 -10.96 49.06 0.27
C VAL A 580 -9.62 49.06 1.00
N SER A 581 -9.30 47.92 1.62
CA SER A 581 -8.02 47.77 2.32
C SER A 581 -6.85 47.62 1.34
N VAL A 582 -7.11 47.04 0.15
CA VAL A 582 -6.14 46.81 -0.90
C VAL A 582 -6.78 47.10 -2.26
N ALA A 583 -6.17 48.03 -3.03
CA ALA A 583 -6.56 48.34 -4.39
C ALA A 583 -5.76 47.53 -5.41
N ILE A 584 -6.44 46.84 -6.30
CA ILE A 584 -5.88 46.09 -7.41
C ILE A 584 -6.31 46.79 -8.71
N PRO A 585 -5.40 47.48 -9.43
CA PRO A 585 -5.74 48.24 -10.62
C PRO A 585 -5.93 47.29 -11.82
N SER A 586 -7.05 46.60 -11.89
CA SER A 586 -7.43 45.71 -12.99
C SER A 586 -8.86 46.00 -13.43
N PRO A 587 -9.15 46.03 -14.76
CA PRO A 587 -10.48 46.33 -15.28
C PRO A 587 -11.55 45.32 -14.86
N GLN A 588 -11.17 44.09 -14.45
CA GLN A 588 -12.11 43.07 -14.00
C GLN A 588 -12.31 43.05 -12.48
N VAL A 589 -11.57 43.89 -11.76
CA VAL A 589 -11.75 44.01 -10.31
C VAL A 589 -12.82 45.08 -10.02
N ALA A 590 -13.90 44.69 -9.37
CA ALA A 590 -14.98 45.63 -8.98
C ALA A 590 -14.53 46.55 -7.85
N GLU A 591 -15.22 47.68 -7.62
CA GLU A 591 -14.91 48.61 -6.53
C GLU A 591 -14.78 47.92 -5.16
N ALA A 592 -15.72 47.04 -4.87
CA ALA A 592 -15.63 46.09 -3.74
C ALA A 592 -15.78 44.67 -4.32
N HIS A 593 -14.67 43.99 -4.55
CA HIS A 593 -14.66 42.73 -5.28
C HIS A 593 -14.77 41.52 -4.35
N ALA A 594 -13.92 41.50 -3.34
CA ALA A 594 -13.87 40.38 -2.39
C ALA A 594 -13.46 40.84 -1.00
N GLN A 595 -13.83 40.04 0.00
CA GLN A 595 -13.44 40.26 1.38
C GLN A 595 -12.67 39.04 1.90
N ILE A 596 -11.52 39.27 2.57
CA ILE A 596 -10.75 38.22 3.20
C ILE A 596 -10.80 38.44 4.72
N HIS A 597 -11.10 37.41 5.48
CA HIS A 597 -11.13 37.46 6.94
C HIS A 597 -10.40 36.24 7.55
N CYS A 598 -9.84 36.45 8.73
CA CYS A 598 -9.23 35.36 9.52
C CYS A 598 -10.25 34.82 10.51
N LYS A 599 -10.39 33.50 10.58
CA LYS A 599 -11.19 32.80 11.58
C LYS A 599 -10.49 31.48 11.93
N ASP A 600 -10.31 31.20 13.22
CA ASP A 600 -9.68 29.97 13.72
C ASP A 600 -8.31 29.68 13.08
N ASN A 601 -7.45 30.70 12.97
CA ASN A 601 -6.16 30.66 12.29
C ASN A 601 -6.19 30.26 10.80
N ALA A 602 -7.33 30.38 10.16
CA ALA A 602 -7.49 30.14 8.73
C ALA A 602 -8.06 31.40 8.05
N PHE A 603 -7.62 31.64 6.83
CA PHE A 603 -8.16 32.74 6.02
C PHE A 603 -9.28 32.24 5.10
N TYR A 604 -10.28 33.08 4.93
CA TYR A 604 -11.43 32.83 4.07
C TYR A 604 -11.59 34.01 3.12
N VAL A 605 -11.80 33.73 1.84
CA VAL A 605 -12.19 34.73 0.84
C VAL A 605 -13.68 34.62 0.53
N THR A 606 -14.35 35.76 0.50
CA THR A 606 -15.78 35.86 0.14
C THR A 606 -15.90 36.81 -1.05
N ASP A 607 -16.42 36.31 -2.16
CA ASP A 607 -16.74 37.13 -3.34
C ASP A 607 -17.95 38.02 -2.98
N MET A 608 -17.82 39.31 -3.17
CA MET A 608 -18.88 40.30 -2.82
C MET A 608 -19.86 40.54 -3.98
N SER A 609 -20.28 39.46 -4.66
CA SER A 609 -21.15 39.53 -5.86
C SER A 609 -20.48 40.27 -7.02
N SER A 610 -19.19 40.12 -7.18
CA SER A 610 -18.42 40.77 -8.23
C SER A 610 -18.85 40.30 -9.63
N GLN A 611 -18.84 41.20 -10.62
CA GLN A 611 -19.26 40.89 -11.99
C GLN A 611 -18.46 39.76 -12.62
N HIS A 612 -17.14 39.80 -12.47
CA HIS A 612 -16.22 38.83 -13.07
C HIS A 612 -15.85 37.65 -12.14
N GLY A 613 -16.27 37.69 -10.89
CA GLY A 613 -16.09 36.64 -9.88
C GLY A 613 -14.68 36.53 -9.32
N THR A 614 -14.61 35.92 -8.15
CA THR A 614 -13.35 35.48 -7.55
C THR A 614 -13.15 34.01 -7.91
N TRP A 615 -12.01 33.67 -8.47
CA TRP A 615 -11.67 32.31 -8.90
C TRP A 615 -10.60 31.73 -8.00
N ILE A 616 -10.71 30.46 -7.70
CA ILE A 616 -9.78 29.73 -6.85
C ILE A 616 -9.29 28.52 -7.61
N THR A 617 -7.96 28.39 -7.71
CA THR A 617 -7.32 27.19 -8.24
C THR A 617 -6.67 26.47 -7.08
N ASP A 618 -7.08 25.23 -6.83
CA ASP A 618 -6.54 24.39 -5.77
C ASP A 618 -5.18 23.77 -6.14
N ASN A 619 -4.58 23.01 -5.23
CA ASN A 619 -3.28 22.37 -5.44
C ASN A 619 -3.32 21.24 -6.46
N GLU A 620 -4.51 20.79 -6.85
CA GLU A 620 -4.71 19.79 -7.91
C GLU A 620 -4.90 20.45 -9.29
N GLY A 621 -4.86 21.79 -9.33
CA GLY A 621 -5.02 22.60 -10.56
C GLY A 621 -6.49 22.78 -10.98
N ARG A 622 -7.46 22.40 -10.12
CA ARG A 622 -8.87 22.60 -10.42
C ARG A 622 -9.25 24.05 -10.13
N ARG A 623 -9.71 24.71 -11.18
CA ARG A 623 -10.16 26.11 -11.11
C ARG A 623 -11.69 26.16 -10.98
N HIS A 624 -12.19 26.81 -9.94
CA HIS A 624 -13.63 27.02 -9.72
C HIS A 624 -13.91 28.46 -9.29
N ARG A 625 -15.13 28.91 -9.56
CA ARG A 625 -15.60 30.22 -9.12
C ARG A 625 -16.06 30.14 -7.67
N ALA A 626 -15.60 31.05 -6.82
CA ALA A 626 -16.12 31.16 -5.46
C ALA A 626 -17.60 31.56 -5.50
N PRO A 627 -18.47 30.89 -4.74
CA PRO A 627 -19.86 31.28 -4.65
C PRO A 627 -19.99 32.70 -4.05
N SER A 628 -20.82 33.57 -4.68
CA SER A 628 -21.01 34.93 -4.20
C SER A 628 -21.58 34.95 -2.78
N ASN A 629 -21.01 35.80 -1.94
CA ASN A 629 -21.37 35.98 -0.53
C ASN A 629 -21.18 34.70 0.34
N PHE A 630 -20.39 33.75 -0.12
CA PHE A 630 -20.10 32.56 0.66
C PHE A 630 -18.58 32.44 0.92
N PRO A 631 -18.14 32.28 2.19
CA PRO A 631 -16.72 32.23 2.54
C PRO A 631 -16.09 30.92 2.08
N VAL A 632 -15.05 31.00 1.26
CA VAL A 632 -14.23 29.87 0.81
C VAL A 632 -12.91 29.90 1.54
N ARG A 633 -12.50 28.79 2.15
CA ARG A 633 -11.25 28.69 2.88
C ARG A 633 -10.06 28.74 1.93
N LEU A 634 -9.09 29.59 2.26
CA LEU A 634 -7.81 29.63 1.57
C LEU A 634 -6.82 28.63 2.19
N HIS A 635 -6.11 27.93 1.36
CA HIS A 635 -5.00 27.08 1.77
C HIS A 635 -3.69 27.62 1.20
N PRO A 636 -2.55 27.40 1.87
CA PRO A 636 -1.26 27.69 1.28
C PRO A 636 -1.12 27.04 -0.09
N SER A 637 -0.43 27.71 -1.00
CA SER A 637 -0.23 27.35 -2.41
C SER A 637 -1.46 27.48 -3.33
N TYR A 638 -2.68 27.70 -2.83
CA TYR A 638 -3.82 28.02 -3.67
C TYR A 638 -3.55 29.31 -4.48
N VAL A 639 -4.16 29.37 -5.67
CA VAL A 639 -4.16 30.58 -6.46
C VAL A 639 -5.53 31.23 -6.36
N VAL A 640 -5.54 32.50 -6.01
CA VAL A 640 -6.76 33.33 -5.94
C VAL A 640 -6.67 34.36 -7.05
N GLU A 641 -7.68 34.42 -7.88
CA GLU A 641 -7.77 35.35 -9.01
C GLU A 641 -8.98 36.26 -8.80
N PHE A 642 -8.77 37.55 -8.83
CA PHE A 642 -9.81 38.56 -8.77
C PHE A 642 -10.19 38.99 -10.20
N GLY A 643 -11.21 38.35 -10.79
CA GLY A 643 -11.58 38.41 -12.19
C GLY A 643 -11.25 37.14 -12.95
N SER A 644 -11.69 37.02 -14.20
CA SER A 644 -11.55 35.81 -15.01
C SER A 644 -10.33 35.78 -15.95
N ASP A 645 -9.66 36.95 -16.14
CA ASP A 645 -8.59 37.18 -17.11
C ASP A 645 -7.18 36.84 -16.59
N LYS A 646 -7.06 36.37 -15.36
CA LYS A 646 -5.82 36.01 -14.66
C LYS A 646 -4.85 37.15 -14.39
N LYS A 647 -5.15 38.40 -14.78
CA LYS A 647 -4.26 39.55 -14.58
C LYS A 647 -4.12 39.93 -13.10
N ALA A 648 -5.09 39.61 -12.26
CA ALA A 648 -5.07 39.83 -10.82
C ALA A 648 -4.99 38.48 -10.08
N ALA A 649 -3.99 37.65 -10.42
CA ALA A 649 -3.77 36.32 -9.87
C ALA A 649 -2.69 36.32 -8.80
N TYR A 650 -2.98 35.72 -7.65
CA TYR A 650 -2.12 35.67 -6.48
C TYR A 650 -2.00 34.25 -5.96
N ARG A 651 -0.81 33.87 -5.55
CA ARG A 651 -0.56 32.63 -4.79
C ARG A 651 -0.58 32.89 -3.30
N VAL A 652 -1.32 32.09 -2.56
CA VAL A 652 -1.32 32.10 -1.09
C VAL A 652 0.01 31.50 -0.61
N LYS A 653 0.82 32.31 0.09
CA LYS A 653 2.09 31.87 0.70
C LYS A 653 2.10 32.15 2.19
N VAL A 654 2.83 31.33 2.94
CA VAL A 654 3.10 31.50 4.38
C VAL A 654 4.58 31.56 4.58
N MET A 655 5.08 32.67 5.17
CA MET A 655 6.51 32.93 5.38
C MET A 655 6.74 33.65 6.71
N LYS A 656 7.95 33.58 7.21
CA LYS A 656 8.32 34.34 8.45
C LYS A 656 8.40 35.85 8.20
N THR A 657 8.92 36.24 7.02
CA THR A 657 9.00 37.64 6.57
C THR A 657 8.99 37.67 5.04
N LEU A 658 8.48 38.74 4.43
CA LEU A 658 8.64 38.97 3.00
C LEU A 658 10.11 39.20 2.69
N PRO A 659 10.70 38.51 1.69
CA PRO A 659 12.05 38.83 1.26
C PRO A 659 12.10 40.27 0.70
N GLU A 660 13.12 41.04 1.09
CA GLU A 660 13.35 42.38 0.53
C GLU A 660 13.53 42.28 -1.00
N ARG A 661 12.98 43.24 -1.71
CA ARG A 661 13.04 43.32 -3.19
C ARG A 661 14.51 43.38 -3.63
N SER A 662 15.09 42.22 -4.00
CA SER A 662 16.32 42.23 -4.80
C SER A 662 15.93 42.43 -6.26
N THR A 663 16.72 43.21 -6.99
CA THR A 663 16.54 43.54 -8.41
C THR A 663 16.67 42.31 -9.35
N SER A 664 16.83 41.11 -8.83
CA SER A 664 16.87 39.84 -9.55
C SER A 664 15.81 38.89 -8.97
N GLY A 665 14.70 38.73 -9.68
CA GLY A 665 13.59 37.76 -9.60
C GLY A 665 13.25 37.07 -8.27
N TRP A 666 11.99 37.08 -7.93
CA TRP A 666 11.37 36.43 -6.76
C TRP A 666 11.55 34.90 -6.70
N GLU A 667 12.04 34.25 -7.78
CA GLU A 667 12.30 32.82 -7.83
C GLU A 667 13.48 32.35 -6.95
N GLN A 668 14.43 33.27 -6.62
CA GLN A 668 15.59 32.91 -5.79
C GLN A 668 15.33 32.95 -4.27
N ALA A 669 14.16 33.40 -3.83
CA ALA A 669 13.83 33.53 -2.42
C ALA A 669 13.14 32.30 -1.80
N VAL A 670 13.04 31.18 -2.52
CA VAL A 670 12.62 29.89 -1.94
C VAL A 670 13.88 29.17 -1.48
N PRO A 671 14.10 28.95 -0.16
CA PRO A 671 15.21 28.12 0.28
C PRO A 671 15.01 26.72 -0.33
N ALA A 672 16.02 26.24 -1.03
CA ALA A 672 16.12 24.84 -1.39
C ALA A 672 16.13 24.01 -0.11
N VAL A 673 15.15 23.14 0.05
CA VAL A 673 15.13 22.06 1.05
C VAL A 673 15.48 20.77 0.38
#